data_859235dd89c30d0e7d6f5bea38ac9c31
#
_entry.id   859235dd89c30d0e7d6f5bea38ac9c31
#
_cell.length_a   1.000
_cell.length_b   1.000
_cell.length_c   1.000
_cell.angle_alpha   90.00
_cell.angle_beta   90.00
_cell.angle_gamma   90.00
#
_symmetry.space_group_name_H-M   'P 1'
#
loop_
_entity.id
_entity.type
_entity.pdbx_description
1 polymer ?
#
loop_
_entity_poly.entity_id
_entity_poly.type
_entity_poly.pdbx_seq_one_letter_code
_entity_poly.pdbx_strand_id
1 'polypeptide(L)'
;MNILNRSERQMRAVTGFLAGLAAFCSTVASGQQSSPGSASTETKGSDALAEIIVTAERRAENVQTTPIAVTVLSQDELVQKGVMQMSDLQTASPSLSITPAGLTANVNIRGIGLDSGSPSVVPGVASYRDGLWQPPILTTDSFYDVGSVEILRGPQGTFVGSNSTGGAIFINSRSPDFNGLHGDLQAEMGNYSDWGLQGAVNLPIDDQWAARVAMDLHERDSFFTNTGSQLTAIPQQFSPPGALDEKNVRIGLRGKPSDDLDILFKVEVNDKSTGGYAWRPVPGTEYAPYANPNPFTLDYDHSTLNDEISVRNSLKIDWNIADSGVTFRSLTGYQFMRVHNLEDVDATSSVLPGPPALTTAQAIIERPITQEFNLISPSTGPLQWIVGTFYLHDIREVVLNIQSQAIPVSVAPNFMQILESAAVFGQVSYEIVPRLQLQVGLRYTYDQNSVPAGEGVTIDLGIPGAPSIFVDSSGKETDSATTGKVALNWTVNDANFLYAFAAKGFKAGGFNPGGATFPQSNFAPEIVWDYEMGWKASFFEDHLRTSLGGFWNNYTDLQVNAFIPETGQTSLLNTGKSTIKGGELELHGIFGGLHLDAGAAYVNSKLGAISLVNTEALPPGVTAQDLPQCAPGAVPPGCFNYTPYTDNLSGSQNPYSPTWTFNAGAEYAMSIGAAGKLTPRINYSYIGPQWTTLFELPTTDYLPSQGLWSGSVTYEHQNWRIQAYGLNLANKVYVTGQASPGTNPDNEFLGNPRQYGIRVYRNF
;
A
#
# COMPACT_ATOMS: atom_id res chain seq x y z
N MET A 1 -1.75 -4.25 -30.40
CA MET A 1 -2.67 -5.30 -30.93
C MET A 1 -2.16 -6.73 -30.70
N ASN A 2 -0.88 -7.05 -30.85
CA ASN A 2 -0.36 -8.40 -30.60
C ASN A 2 -0.27 -8.80 -29.10
N ILE A 3 -0.13 -7.85 -28.20
CA ILE A 3 -0.06 -8.09 -26.74
C ILE A 3 -1.46 -8.40 -26.18
N LEU A 4 -2.50 -7.74 -26.68
CA LEU A 4 -3.90 -8.00 -26.31
C LEU A 4 -4.36 -9.42 -26.69
N ASN A 5 -3.95 -9.93 -27.86
CA ASN A 5 -4.32 -11.27 -28.32
C ASN A 5 -3.62 -12.42 -27.57
N ARG A 6 -2.47 -12.20 -26.96
CA ARG A 6 -1.82 -13.20 -26.08
C ARG A 6 -2.49 -13.29 -24.71
N SER A 7 -2.94 -12.16 -24.16
CA SER A 7 -3.62 -12.09 -22.86
C SER A 7 -5.01 -12.73 -22.88
N GLU A 8 -5.77 -12.60 -23.99
CA GLU A 8 -7.07 -13.27 -24.12
C GLU A 8 -6.99 -14.80 -24.08
N ARG A 9 -5.92 -15.40 -24.59
CA ARG A 9 -5.73 -16.87 -24.53
C ARG A 9 -5.43 -17.34 -23.10
N GLN A 10 -4.72 -16.55 -22.32
CA GLN A 10 -4.45 -16.87 -20.90
C GLN A 10 -5.69 -16.64 -20.04
N MET A 11 -6.50 -15.61 -20.32
CA MET A 11 -7.76 -15.34 -19.65
C MET A 11 -8.79 -16.46 -19.84
N ARG A 12 -8.92 -17.02 -21.05
CA ARG A 12 -9.79 -18.19 -21.31
C ARG A 12 -9.38 -19.45 -20.54
N ALA A 13 -8.08 -19.59 -20.25
CA ALA A 13 -7.60 -20.69 -19.40
C ALA A 13 -7.97 -20.49 -17.91
N VAL A 14 -7.90 -19.25 -17.40
CA VAL A 14 -8.29 -18.92 -16.01
C VAL A 14 -9.79 -19.02 -15.81
N THR A 15 -10.60 -18.51 -16.76
CA THR A 15 -12.07 -18.61 -16.72
C THR A 15 -12.53 -20.07 -16.83
N GLY A 16 -11.85 -20.88 -17.63
CA GLY A 16 -12.11 -22.33 -17.74
C GLY A 16 -11.77 -23.10 -16.46
N PHE A 17 -10.74 -22.67 -15.72
CA PHE A 17 -10.36 -23.25 -14.43
C PHE A 17 -11.37 -22.92 -13.33
N LEU A 18 -11.90 -21.70 -13.29
CA LEU A 18 -12.93 -21.27 -12.33
C LEU A 18 -14.26 -21.99 -12.57
N ALA A 19 -14.66 -22.20 -13.83
CA ALA A 19 -15.88 -22.96 -14.16
C ALA A 19 -15.75 -24.46 -13.80
N GLY A 20 -14.55 -25.02 -13.86
CA GLY A 20 -14.27 -26.39 -13.43
C GLY A 20 -14.37 -26.59 -11.92
N LEU A 21 -13.95 -25.58 -11.14
CA LEU A 21 -14.02 -25.61 -9.66
C LEU A 21 -15.46 -25.49 -9.12
N ALA A 22 -16.31 -24.66 -9.74
CA ALA A 22 -17.72 -24.53 -9.36
C ALA A 22 -18.48 -25.86 -9.56
N ALA A 23 -18.10 -26.67 -10.55
CA ALA A 23 -18.67 -28.00 -10.78
C ALA A 23 -18.17 -29.04 -9.75
N PHE A 24 -16.99 -28.86 -9.16
CA PHE A 24 -16.44 -29.79 -8.17
C PHE A 24 -17.10 -29.60 -6.78
N CYS A 25 -17.45 -28.37 -6.39
CA CYS A 25 -18.12 -28.08 -5.13
C CYS A 25 -19.57 -28.65 -5.07
N SER A 26 -20.22 -28.85 -6.19
CA SER A 26 -21.62 -29.37 -6.23
C SER A 26 -21.73 -30.88 -6.00
N THR A 27 -20.64 -31.64 -6.05
CA THR A 27 -20.66 -33.12 -5.91
C THR A 27 -20.31 -33.63 -4.49
N VAL A 28 -19.83 -32.77 -3.59
CA VAL A 28 -19.40 -33.18 -2.22
C VAL A 28 -20.53 -33.08 -1.18
N ALA A 29 -21.68 -32.53 -1.53
CA ALA A 29 -22.78 -32.24 -0.59
C ALA A 29 -23.70 -33.44 -0.22
N SER A 30 -23.37 -34.68 -0.55
CA SER A 30 -24.22 -35.83 -0.27
C SER A 30 -23.48 -36.94 0.49
N GLY A 31 -23.33 -36.79 1.79
CA GLY A 31 -22.89 -37.89 2.61
C GLY A 31 -22.38 -37.48 3.99
N GLN A 32 -23.27 -37.18 4.92
CA GLN A 32 -22.85 -37.06 6.32
C GLN A 32 -23.87 -37.66 7.26
N GLN A 33 -23.46 -38.78 7.87
CA GLN A 33 -24.05 -39.31 9.08
C GLN A 33 -23.49 -38.56 10.31
N SER A 34 -24.42 -38.14 11.16
CA SER A 34 -24.18 -37.45 12.42
C SER A 34 -23.52 -38.34 13.46
N SER A 35 -22.45 -37.92 14.08
CA SER A 35 -21.90 -38.40 15.36
C SER A 35 -22.04 -37.34 16.45
N PRO A 36 -22.27 -37.72 17.72
CA PRO A 36 -22.72 -36.79 18.75
C PRO A 36 -21.63 -36.00 19.40
N GLY A 37 -21.99 -34.79 19.76
CA GLY A 37 -21.26 -33.68 20.30
C GLY A 37 -20.18 -33.98 21.36
N SER A 38 -19.06 -33.32 21.15
CA SER A 38 -18.17 -32.96 22.26
C SER A 38 -18.56 -31.55 22.73
N ALA A 39 -18.95 -31.47 23.98
CA ALA A 39 -19.27 -30.24 24.65
C ALA A 39 -18.01 -29.29 24.61
N SER A 40 -18.18 -28.15 23.95
CA SER A 40 -17.26 -27.04 24.11
C SER A 40 -17.30 -26.59 25.57
N THR A 41 -16.20 -26.76 26.27
CA THR A 41 -15.97 -26.12 27.56
C THR A 41 -15.97 -24.60 27.30
N GLU A 42 -17.04 -23.92 27.70
CA GLU A 42 -17.01 -22.47 27.82
C GLU A 42 -15.87 -22.10 28.78
N THR A 43 -14.75 -21.67 28.23
CA THR A 43 -13.76 -20.93 28.98
C THR A 43 -14.44 -19.65 29.40
N LYS A 44 -14.70 -19.46 30.71
CA LYS A 44 -15.06 -18.17 31.29
C LYS A 44 -14.08 -17.16 30.71
N GLY A 45 -14.58 -16.17 29.98
CA GLY A 45 -13.78 -15.12 29.37
C GLY A 45 -12.87 -14.50 30.43
N SER A 46 -11.58 -14.56 30.22
CA SER A 46 -10.66 -13.68 30.91
C SER A 46 -10.95 -12.28 30.36
N ASP A 47 -11.23 -11.31 31.21
CA ASP A 47 -11.41 -9.89 30.82
C ASP A 47 -10.07 -9.27 30.30
N ALA A 48 -9.00 -10.07 30.22
CA ALA A 48 -7.67 -9.66 29.77
C ALA A 48 -7.54 -9.66 28.23
N LEU A 49 -6.73 -8.74 27.71
CA LEU A 49 -6.41 -8.63 26.28
C LEU A 49 -5.75 -9.93 25.77
N ALA A 50 -6.24 -10.46 24.65
CA ALA A 50 -5.64 -11.62 23.99
C ALA A 50 -4.20 -11.32 23.55
N GLU A 51 -3.35 -12.36 23.54
CA GLU A 51 -2.00 -12.25 23.01
C GLU A 51 -2.03 -11.95 21.50
N ILE A 52 -1.29 -10.92 21.08
CA ILE A 52 -1.16 -10.53 19.66
C ILE A 52 0.20 -11.04 19.18
N ILE A 53 0.18 -11.86 18.12
CA ILE A 53 1.37 -12.42 17.50
C ILE A 53 1.69 -11.65 16.23
N VAL A 54 2.97 -11.31 16.05
CA VAL A 54 3.54 -10.73 14.84
C VAL A 54 4.47 -11.71 14.15
N THR A 55 4.59 -11.59 12.83
CA THR A 55 5.42 -12.47 12.00
C THR A 55 6.52 -11.72 11.23
N ALA A 56 6.64 -10.44 11.48
CA ALA A 56 7.50 -9.50 10.77
C ALA A 56 9.00 -9.86 10.81
N GLU A 57 9.48 -10.45 11.90
CA GLU A 57 10.89 -10.90 12.01
C GLU A 57 11.07 -12.39 11.59
N ARG A 58 10.22 -12.89 10.67
CA ARG A 58 10.23 -14.27 10.15
C ARG A 58 9.98 -15.35 11.23
N ARG A 59 9.64 -14.93 12.43
CA ARG A 59 9.20 -15.76 13.58
C ARG A 59 7.84 -15.26 14.06
N ALA A 60 7.08 -16.14 14.66
CA ALA A 60 5.89 -15.77 15.43
C ALA A 60 6.36 -15.27 16.82
N GLU A 61 6.17 -14.00 17.10
CA GLU A 61 6.60 -13.36 18.35
C GLU A 61 5.44 -12.56 18.95
N ASN A 62 5.45 -12.42 20.28
CA ASN A 62 4.48 -11.57 20.96
C ASN A 62 4.77 -10.11 20.70
N VAL A 63 3.77 -9.35 20.25
CA VAL A 63 3.89 -7.91 19.97
C VAL A 63 4.47 -7.11 21.13
N GLN A 64 4.19 -7.52 22.39
CA GLN A 64 4.65 -6.83 23.60
C GLN A 64 6.15 -7.01 23.87
N THR A 65 6.79 -8.01 23.27
CA THR A 65 8.23 -8.29 23.45
C THR A 65 9.02 -8.15 22.15
N THR A 66 8.39 -7.73 21.05
CA THR A 66 9.09 -7.46 19.78
C THR A 66 9.68 -6.05 19.79
N PRO A 67 11.00 -5.86 19.51
CA PRO A 67 11.70 -4.58 19.60
C PRO A 67 11.49 -3.69 18.36
N ILE A 68 10.25 -3.31 18.11
CA ILE A 68 9.85 -2.48 16.98
C ILE A 68 8.50 -1.81 17.26
N ALA A 69 8.30 -0.60 16.72
CA ALA A 69 7.00 0.04 16.67
C ALA A 69 6.14 -0.65 15.59
N VAL A 70 5.04 -1.29 16.00
CA VAL A 70 4.17 -2.04 15.10
C VAL A 70 2.71 -1.92 15.51
N THR A 71 1.82 -1.65 14.53
CA THR A 71 0.37 -1.78 14.68
C THR A 71 -0.06 -3.09 14.05
N VAL A 72 -0.85 -3.87 14.77
CA VAL A 72 -1.42 -5.13 14.27
C VAL A 72 -2.93 -5.04 14.32
N LEU A 73 -3.58 -5.36 13.20
CA LEU A 73 -5.03 -5.33 13.06
C LEU A 73 -5.54 -6.71 12.62
N SER A 74 -6.43 -7.29 13.38
CA SER A 74 -7.20 -8.47 13.00
C SER A 74 -8.35 -8.12 12.06
N GLN A 75 -9.00 -9.11 11.43
CA GLN A 75 -10.18 -8.90 10.59
C GLN A 75 -11.29 -8.18 11.35
N ASP A 76 -11.55 -8.57 12.61
CA ASP A 76 -12.59 -7.94 13.42
C ASP A 76 -12.25 -6.47 13.75
N GLU A 77 -10.99 -6.16 14.04
CA GLU A 77 -10.54 -4.78 14.28
C GLU A 77 -10.61 -3.91 13.02
N LEU A 78 -10.28 -4.47 11.83
CA LEU A 78 -10.46 -3.77 10.56
C LEU A 78 -11.94 -3.38 10.38
N VAL A 79 -12.86 -4.32 10.56
CA VAL A 79 -14.30 -4.07 10.46
C VAL A 79 -14.79 -3.06 11.50
N GLN A 80 -14.36 -3.19 12.77
CA GLN A 80 -14.74 -2.29 13.87
C GLN A 80 -14.26 -0.86 13.64
N LYS A 81 -13.07 -0.68 13.06
CA LYS A 81 -12.49 0.62 12.73
C LYS A 81 -13.01 1.18 11.40
N GLY A 82 -13.75 0.40 10.62
CA GLY A 82 -14.26 0.79 9.31
C GLY A 82 -13.18 0.80 8.23
N VAL A 83 -12.15 -0.02 8.38
CA VAL A 83 -11.07 -0.20 7.42
C VAL A 83 -11.45 -1.28 6.42
N MET A 84 -11.73 -0.90 5.18
CA MET A 84 -12.21 -1.79 4.13
C MET A 84 -11.12 -2.12 3.11
N GLN A 85 -10.20 -1.19 2.87
CA GLN A 85 -9.14 -1.27 1.88
C GLN A 85 -7.84 -0.66 2.41
N MET A 86 -6.77 -0.82 1.66
CA MET A 86 -5.43 -0.37 2.05
C MET A 86 -5.36 1.11 2.45
N SER A 87 -6.01 2.00 1.69
CA SER A 87 -6.02 3.45 1.96
C SER A 87 -6.65 3.82 3.31
N ASP A 88 -7.56 2.98 3.83
CA ASP A 88 -8.22 3.25 5.10
C ASP A 88 -7.32 2.97 6.31
N LEU A 89 -6.23 2.19 6.15
CA LEU A 89 -5.27 1.88 7.22
C LEU A 89 -4.71 3.13 7.90
N GLN A 90 -4.60 4.25 7.16
CA GLN A 90 -4.15 5.53 7.72
C GLN A 90 -5.06 6.06 8.83
N THR A 91 -6.33 5.62 8.89
CA THR A 91 -7.26 6.00 9.96
C THR A 91 -7.10 5.15 11.22
N ALA A 92 -6.41 4.01 11.12
CA ALA A 92 -6.25 3.02 12.19
C ALA A 92 -4.81 2.93 12.74
N SER A 93 -3.81 3.43 12.01
CA SER A 93 -2.40 3.42 12.43
C SER A 93 -1.82 4.82 12.48
N PRO A 94 -1.18 5.23 13.59
CA PRO A 94 -0.53 6.53 13.67
C PRO A 94 0.69 6.61 12.72
N SER A 95 1.07 7.81 12.30
CA SER A 95 2.20 8.13 11.38
C SER A 95 2.15 7.49 9.99
N LEU A 96 1.07 6.81 9.63
CA LEU A 96 0.82 6.28 8.28
C LEU A 96 -0.01 7.30 7.49
N SER A 97 0.42 7.60 6.27
CA SER A 97 -0.32 8.37 5.26
C SER A 97 -0.38 7.56 3.97
N ILE A 98 -1.58 7.38 3.43
CA ILE A 98 -1.79 6.71 2.14
C ILE A 98 -2.65 7.63 1.28
N THR A 99 -2.06 8.16 0.23
CA THR A 99 -2.71 9.14 -0.64
C THR A 99 -2.74 8.61 -2.07
N PRO A 100 -3.89 8.72 -2.77
CA PRO A 100 -3.96 8.37 -4.18
C PRO A 100 -2.98 9.22 -5.00
N ALA A 101 -2.35 8.61 -5.99
CA ALA A 101 -1.44 9.26 -6.93
C ALA A 101 -1.59 8.66 -8.34
N GLY A 102 -2.82 8.53 -8.83
CA GLY A 102 -3.14 7.85 -10.08
C GLY A 102 -3.03 6.33 -9.93
N LEU A 103 -2.27 5.66 -10.80
CA LEU A 103 -2.08 4.21 -10.81
C LEU A 103 -1.42 3.63 -9.56
N THR A 104 -0.79 4.47 -8.76
CA THR A 104 -0.13 4.07 -7.51
C THR A 104 -0.78 4.79 -6.34
N ALA A 105 -0.39 4.40 -5.14
CA ALA A 105 -0.65 5.19 -3.94
C ALA A 105 0.67 5.58 -3.30
N ASN A 106 0.77 6.84 -2.86
CA ASN A 106 1.88 7.29 -2.04
C ASN A 106 1.69 6.76 -0.63
N VAL A 107 2.39 5.68 -0.29
CA VAL A 107 2.39 5.10 1.05
C VAL A 107 3.58 5.65 1.81
N ASN A 108 3.32 6.40 2.87
CA ASN A 108 4.34 7.05 3.68
C ASN A 108 4.17 6.68 5.15
N ILE A 109 5.26 6.30 5.81
CA ILE A 109 5.32 6.07 7.26
C ILE A 109 6.34 7.06 7.84
N ARG A 110 5.93 7.83 8.85
CA ARG A 110 6.77 8.88 9.46
C ARG A 110 7.25 9.94 8.45
N GLY A 111 6.48 10.17 7.35
CA GLY A 111 6.87 11.08 6.27
C GLY A 111 7.95 10.54 5.34
N ILE A 112 8.07 9.22 5.24
CA ILE A 112 9.01 8.49 4.38
C ILE A 112 8.24 7.52 3.53
N GLY A 113 8.47 7.52 2.22
CA GLY A 113 7.79 6.61 1.32
C GLY A 113 7.99 6.96 -0.15
N LEU A 114 6.94 7.40 -0.79
CA LEU A 114 6.91 7.78 -2.20
C LEU A 114 6.18 9.12 -2.33
N ASP A 115 6.66 9.95 -3.24
CA ASP A 115 6.01 11.20 -3.69
C ASP A 115 5.81 11.24 -5.21
N SER A 116 5.72 10.08 -5.85
CA SER A 116 5.62 9.97 -7.30
C SER A 116 4.52 9.01 -7.72
N GLY A 117 3.67 9.43 -8.64
CA GLY A 117 2.66 8.58 -9.29
C GLY A 117 3.23 7.63 -10.35
N SER A 118 4.54 7.66 -10.61
CA SER A 118 5.16 6.80 -11.62
C SER A 118 5.24 5.34 -11.15
N PRO A 119 4.70 4.39 -11.92
CA PRO A 119 4.81 2.97 -11.60
C PRO A 119 6.24 2.44 -11.67
N SER A 120 7.17 3.18 -12.31
CA SER A 120 8.58 2.81 -12.43
C SER A 120 9.41 3.13 -11.19
N VAL A 121 8.85 3.90 -10.26
CA VAL A 121 9.52 4.31 -9.03
C VAL A 121 9.23 3.34 -7.90
N VAL A 122 10.27 2.91 -7.21
CA VAL A 122 10.11 1.99 -6.08
C VAL A 122 9.80 2.77 -4.81
N PRO A 123 8.78 2.37 -4.01
CA PRO A 123 8.42 3.07 -2.78
C PRO A 123 9.44 2.85 -1.65
N GLY A 124 9.48 3.76 -0.67
CA GLY A 124 10.24 3.58 0.57
C GLY A 124 9.53 2.78 1.66
N VAL A 125 8.27 2.37 1.42
CA VAL A 125 7.49 1.46 2.27
C VAL A 125 7.17 0.21 1.48
N ALA A 126 7.66 -0.94 1.92
CA ALA A 126 7.42 -2.22 1.26
C ALA A 126 6.07 -2.81 1.66
N SER A 127 5.34 -3.40 0.72
CA SER A 127 4.10 -4.14 0.97
C SER A 127 4.29 -5.62 0.68
N TYR A 128 3.69 -6.47 1.53
CA TYR A 128 3.73 -7.93 1.39
C TYR A 128 2.34 -8.53 1.60
N ARG A 129 1.98 -9.51 0.77
CA ARG A 129 0.77 -10.30 0.95
C ARG A 129 1.13 -11.79 1.00
N ASP A 130 0.77 -12.47 2.10
CA ASP A 130 1.16 -13.86 2.37
C ASP A 130 2.67 -14.13 2.17
N GLY A 131 3.51 -13.16 2.54
CA GLY A 131 4.95 -13.18 2.40
C GLY A 131 5.50 -12.80 1.01
N LEU A 132 4.65 -12.59 0.02
CA LEU A 132 5.05 -12.17 -1.32
C LEU A 132 5.15 -10.64 -1.40
N TRP A 133 6.29 -10.14 -1.88
CA TRP A 133 6.45 -8.73 -2.19
C TRP A 133 5.38 -8.26 -3.17
N GLN A 134 4.77 -7.11 -2.90
CA GLN A 134 3.75 -6.49 -3.76
C GLN A 134 4.34 -5.29 -4.48
N PRO A 135 4.18 -5.21 -5.80
CA PRO A 135 4.56 -4.02 -6.56
C PRO A 135 3.65 -2.82 -6.24
N PRO A 136 4.12 -1.59 -6.48
CA PRO A 136 3.41 -0.36 -6.12
C PRO A 136 2.00 -0.21 -6.71
N ILE A 137 1.75 -0.82 -7.87
CA ILE A 137 0.46 -0.73 -8.57
C ILE A 137 -0.67 -1.52 -7.91
N LEU A 138 -0.38 -2.36 -6.91
CA LEU A 138 -1.37 -3.21 -6.20
C LEU A 138 -1.65 -2.78 -4.76
N THR A 139 -1.52 -1.51 -4.46
CA THR A 139 -1.75 -1.00 -3.10
C THR A 139 -3.23 -0.73 -2.79
N THR A 140 -4.17 -1.09 -3.68
CA THR A 140 -5.59 -0.76 -3.54
C THR A 140 -6.50 -1.94 -3.19
N ASP A 141 -5.92 -3.11 -2.89
CA ASP A 141 -6.66 -4.34 -2.59
C ASP A 141 -7.55 -4.24 -1.35
N SER A 142 -8.72 -4.88 -1.42
CA SER A 142 -9.66 -5.02 -0.30
C SER A 142 -9.19 -6.07 0.72
N PHE A 143 -9.75 -5.98 1.92
CA PHE A 143 -9.48 -6.89 3.03
C PHE A 143 -10.62 -7.90 3.18
N TYR A 144 -10.37 -9.14 2.77
CA TYR A 144 -11.30 -10.25 2.99
C TYR A 144 -10.55 -11.47 3.51
N ASP A 145 -11.16 -12.21 4.43
CA ASP A 145 -10.58 -13.40 5.06
C ASP A 145 -9.13 -13.18 5.54
N VAL A 146 -8.89 -12.03 6.18
CA VAL A 146 -7.60 -11.60 6.70
C VAL A 146 -7.34 -12.25 8.05
N GLY A 147 -6.12 -12.75 8.27
CA GLY A 147 -5.63 -13.17 9.57
C GLY A 147 -5.09 -12.00 10.38
N SER A 148 -4.18 -11.23 9.76
CA SER A 148 -3.62 -10.00 10.34
C SER A 148 -3.16 -9.03 9.27
N VAL A 149 -3.19 -7.73 9.60
CA VAL A 149 -2.43 -6.67 8.93
C VAL A 149 -1.41 -6.14 9.94
N GLU A 150 -0.13 -6.19 9.58
CA GLU A 150 0.97 -5.74 10.43
C GLU A 150 1.64 -4.53 9.76
N ILE A 151 1.66 -3.38 10.44
CA ILE A 151 2.26 -2.13 9.95
C ILE A 151 3.49 -1.85 10.79
N LEU A 152 4.67 -2.10 10.22
CA LEU A 152 5.97 -1.91 10.85
C LEU A 152 6.50 -0.53 10.52
N ARG A 153 6.87 0.22 11.52
CA ARG A 153 7.39 1.58 11.37
C ARG A 153 8.90 1.60 11.56
N GLY A 154 9.58 2.43 10.75
CA GLY A 154 11.03 2.51 10.70
C GLY A 154 11.68 1.46 9.77
N PRO A 155 12.98 1.62 9.46
CA PRO A 155 13.66 0.79 8.47
C PRO A 155 13.68 -0.70 8.78
N GLN A 156 13.30 -1.52 7.80
CA GLN A 156 13.26 -2.98 7.89
C GLN A 156 14.41 -3.65 7.12
N GLY A 157 15.60 -3.06 7.18
CA GLY A 157 16.75 -3.43 6.36
C GLY A 157 17.25 -4.87 6.51
N THR A 158 16.98 -5.58 7.61
CA THR A 158 17.45 -6.97 7.82
C THR A 158 16.58 -7.97 7.07
N PHE A 159 15.27 -8.00 7.32
CA PHE A 159 14.38 -9.05 6.78
C PHE A 159 13.66 -8.65 5.50
N VAL A 160 13.31 -7.38 5.36
CA VAL A 160 12.67 -6.84 4.17
C VAL A 160 13.71 -6.44 3.12
N GLY A 161 14.74 -5.71 3.53
CA GLY A 161 15.87 -5.34 2.68
C GLY A 161 15.71 -3.98 2.01
N SER A 162 15.90 -3.92 0.68
CA SER A 162 15.74 -2.69 -0.10
C SER A 162 14.29 -2.19 -0.05
N ASN A 163 14.14 -0.89 -0.28
CA ASN A 163 12.84 -0.25 -0.46
C ASN A 163 11.92 -0.34 0.77
N SER A 164 12.51 -0.31 1.98
CA SER A 164 11.81 -0.34 3.26
C SER A 164 12.37 0.68 4.26
N THR A 165 12.77 1.85 3.76
CA THR A 165 13.34 2.94 4.56
C THR A 165 12.34 3.56 5.52
N GLY A 166 11.05 3.62 5.16
CA GLY A 166 9.97 4.09 6.01
C GLY A 166 9.34 2.99 6.86
N GLY A 167 9.36 1.74 6.38
CA GLY A 167 8.73 0.62 7.05
C GLY A 167 8.24 -0.45 6.09
N ALA A 168 7.32 -1.29 6.60
CA ALA A 168 6.68 -2.33 5.78
C ALA A 168 5.26 -2.62 6.26
N ILE A 169 4.40 -3.05 5.34
CA ILE A 169 3.04 -3.50 5.61
C ILE A 169 2.92 -4.97 5.19
N PHE A 170 2.49 -5.83 6.12
CA PHE A 170 2.25 -7.24 5.85
C PHE A 170 0.76 -7.53 5.98
N ILE A 171 0.19 -8.13 4.95
CA ILE A 171 -1.19 -8.60 4.91
C ILE A 171 -1.14 -10.13 4.88
N ASN A 172 -1.58 -10.76 5.95
CA ASN A 172 -1.59 -12.21 6.08
C ASN A 172 -3.03 -12.71 6.00
N SER A 173 -3.36 -13.50 5.00
CA SER A 173 -4.67 -14.13 4.90
C SER A 173 -4.77 -15.36 5.83
N ARG A 174 -6.00 -15.72 6.24
CA ARG A 174 -6.22 -16.95 7.01
C ARG A 174 -5.76 -18.16 6.22
N SER A 175 -5.17 -19.12 6.94
CA SER A 175 -4.70 -20.39 6.36
C SER A 175 -5.69 -21.52 6.69
N PRO A 176 -5.74 -22.58 5.86
CA PRO A 176 -6.47 -23.81 6.22
C PRO A 176 -6.00 -24.35 7.55
N ASP A 177 -6.91 -24.88 8.36
CA ASP A 177 -6.65 -25.54 9.62
C ASP A 177 -7.38 -26.89 9.73
N PHE A 178 -7.02 -27.67 10.76
CA PHE A 178 -7.52 -29.03 10.95
C PHE A 178 -8.65 -29.12 12.01
N ASN A 179 -9.20 -27.95 12.44
CA ASN A 179 -10.15 -27.89 13.57
C ASN A 179 -11.60 -28.27 13.21
N GLY A 180 -11.82 -28.88 12.07
CA GLY A 180 -13.15 -29.26 11.60
C GLY A 180 -13.72 -28.35 10.52
N LEU A 181 -14.91 -28.70 10.04
CA LEU A 181 -15.64 -27.86 9.09
C LEU A 181 -16.16 -26.62 9.81
N HIS A 182 -15.73 -25.45 9.37
CA HIS A 182 -16.25 -24.17 9.87
C HIS A 182 -16.11 -23.09 8.80
N GLY A 183 -16.84 -22.02 8.98
CA GLY A 183 -16.82 -20.93 8.03
C GLY A 183 -17.62 -19.72 8.49
N ASP A 184 -17.59 -18.70 7.65
CA ASP A 184 -18.32 -17.46 7.84
C ASP A 184 -18.90 -16.98 6.52
N LEU A 185 -20.01 -16.27 6.61
CA LEU A 185 -20.66 -15.59 5.51
C LEU A 185 -21.08 -14.21 5.97
N GLN A 186 -20.80 -13.20 5.17
CA GLN A 186 -21.20 -11.81 5.37
C GLN A 186 -21.96 -11.34 4.14
N ALA A 187 -23.09 -10.68 4.36
CA ALA A 187 -23.80 -9.90 3.34
C ALA A 187 -23.90 -8.45 3.80
N GLU A 188 -23.71 -7.52 2.87
CA GLU A 188 -23.71 -6.08 3.13
C GLU A 188 -24.61 -5.35 2.16
N MET A 189 -25.30 -4.30 2.64
CA MET A 189 -26.06 -3.36 1.83
C MET A 189 -25.91 -1.95 2.40
N GLY A 190 -25.70 -0.97 1.52
CA GLY A 190 -25.49 0.43 1.91
C GLY A 190 -26.08 1.44 0.94
N ASN A 191 -25.83 2.72 1.23
CA ASN A 191 -26.14 3.80 0.29
C ASN A 191 -25.20 3.74 -0.93
N TYR A 192 -25.54 4.45 -2.01
CA TYR A 192 -24.88 4.36 -3.33
C TYR A 192 -25.01 2.98 -3.98
N SER A 193 -26.16 2.31 -3.79
CA SER A 193 -26.41 0.94 -4.28
C SER A 193 -25.33 -0.05 -3.85
N ASP A 194 -24.65 0.24 -2.75
CA ASP A 194 -23.57 -0.59 -2.22
C ASP A 194 -24.10 -1.94 -1.78
N TRP A 195 -23.50 -3.02 -2.29
CA TRP A 195 -23.76 -4.38 -1.83
C TRP A 195 -22.49 -5.22 -1.84
N GLY A 196 -22.38 -6.11 -0.89
CA GLY A 196 -21.26 -7.03 -0.76
C GLY A 196 -21.69 -8.42 -0.30
N LEU A 197 -20.97 -9.43 -0.77
CA LEU A 197 -21.07 -10.79 -0.30
C LEU A 197 -19.67 -11.35 -0.09
N GLN A 198 -19.32 -11.63 1.15
CA GLN A 198 -18.02 -12.15 1.53
C GLN A 198 -18.21 -13.44 2.32
N GLY A 199 -17.32 -14.41 2.14
CA GLY A 199 -17.39 -15.63 2.95
C GLY A 199 -16.17 -16.51 2.79
N ALA A 200 -15.98 -17.39 3.77
CA ALA A 200 -14.92 -18.37 3.75
C ALA A 200 -15.38 -19.70 4.38
N VAL A 201 -14.85 -20.80 3.85
CA VAL A 201 -15.10 -22.14 4.36
C VAL A 201 -13.78 -22.87 4.54
N ASN A 202 -13.56 -23.41 5.73
CA ASN A 202 -12.46 -24.30 6.05
C ASN A 202 -12.94 -25.76 5.97
N LEU A 203 -12.23 -26.56 5.19
CA LEU A 203 -12.57 -27.95 4.86
C LEU A 203 -11.40 -28.87 5.23
N PRO A 204 -11.41 -29.50 6.40
CA PRO A 204 -10.48 -30.60 6.66
C PRO A 204 -10.81 -31.74 5.68
N ILE A 205 -9.82 -32.20 4.93
CA ILE A 205 -9.95 -33.30 3.97
C ILE A 205 -9.72 -34.61 4.71
N ASP A 206 -8.67 -34.63 5.52
CA ASP A 206 -8.30 -35.72 6.43
C ASP A 206 -7.42 -35.17 7.57
N ASP A 207 -6.77 -36.03 8.34
CA ASP A 207 -5.91 -35.65 9.48
C ASP A 207 -4.61 -34.93 9.03
N GLN A 208 -4.27 -35.01 7.73
CA GLN A 208 -3.02 -34.45 7.19
C GLN A 208 -3.29 -33.30 6.21
N TRP A 209 -4.47 -33.18 5.64
CA TRP A 209 -4.79 -32.18 4.62
C TRP A 209 -6.04 -31.38 4.96
N ALA A 210 -5.95 -30.09 4.79
CA ALA A 210 -7.08 -29.16 4.91
C ALA A 210 -7.06 -28.15 3.76
N ALA A 211 -8.23 -27.75 3.32
CA ALA A 211 -8.43 -26.69 2.33
C ALA A 211 -9.22 -25.53 2.94
N ARG A 212 -9.01 -24.32 2.43
CA ARG A 212 -9.83 -23.15 2.72
C ARG A 212 -10.16 -22.42 1.43
N VAL A 213 -11.42 -22.08 1.24
CA VAL A 213 -11.89 -21.28 0.11
C VAL A 213 -12.51 -20.02 0.69
N ALA A 214 -12.07 -18.87 0.18
CA ALA A 214 -12.61 -17.57 0.52
C ALA A 214 -13.00 -16.82 -0.74
N MET A 215 -14.07 -16.04 -0.65
CA MET A 215 -14.59 -15.20 -1.74
C MET A 215 -15.02 -13.84 -1.21
N ASP A 216 -14.94 -12.84 -2.09
CA ASP A 216 -15.45 -11.51 -1.85
C ASP A 216 -15.99 -10.93 -3.16
N LEU A 217 -17.24 -10.50 -3.13
CA LEU A 217 -17.94 -9.83 -4.23
C LEU A 217 -18.43 -8.50 -3.69
N HIS A 218 -18.04 -7.40 -4.32
CA HIS A 218 -18.43 -6.08 -3.86
C HIS A 218 -18.70 -5.15 -5.02
N GLU A 219 -19.87 -4.53 -5.02
CA GLU A 219 -20.29 -3.58 -6.05
C GLU A 219 -20.89 -2.33 -5.40
N ARG A 220 -20.52 -1.17 -5.94
CA ARG A 220 -21.04 0.12 -5.48
C ARG A 220 -21.06 1.13 -6.61
N ASP A 221 -22.14 1.91 -6.70
CA ASP A 221 -22.24 3.05 -7.58
C ASP A 221 -21.23 4.15 -7.23
N SER A 222 -20.89 4.98 -8.20
CA SER A 222 -20.03 6.14 -8.01
C SER A 222 -20.63 7.13 -7.01
N PHE A 223 -19.76 7.80 -6.26
CA PHE A 223 -20.11 9.00 -5.48
C PHE A 223 -20.26 10.25 -6.36
N PHE A 224 -19.77 10.20 -7.58
CA PHE A 224 -19.68 11.32 -8.50
C PHE A 224 -20.70 11.20 -9.62
N THR A 225 -21.14 12.36 -10.10
CA THR A 225 -21.90 12.48 -11.33
C THR A 225 -21.08 13.27 -12.34
N ASN A 226 -21.04 12.85 -13.59
CA ASN A 226 -20.40 13.62 -14.66
C ASN A 226 -21.45 14.38 -15.45
N THR A 227 -21.26 15.70 -15.59
CA THR A 227 -22.13 16.61 -16.36
C THR A 227 -21.44 17.17 -17.60
N GLY A 228 -20.17 16.82 -17.83
CA GLY A 228 -19.39 17.28 -18.96
C GLY A 228 -19.94 16.82 -20.31
N SER A 229 -19.74 17.63 -21.32
CA SER A 229 -20.15 17.35 -22.71
C SER A 229 -19.12 16.46 -23.37
N GLN A 230 -19.48 15.24 -23.69
CA GLN A 230 -18.58 14.28 -24.37
C GLN A 230 -18.22 14.78 -25.77
N LEU A 231 -16.93 14.97 -26.05
CA LEU A 231 -16.43 15.49 -27.32
C LEU A 231 -16.44 14.45 -28.45
N THR A 232 -16.50 13.19 -28.16
CA THR A 232 -16.49 12.11 -29.17
C THR A 232 -17.42 10.96 -28.82
N ALA A 233 -17.98 10.33 -29.85
CA ALA A 233 -18.79 9.12 -29.76
C ALA A 233 -17.97 7.88 -29.36
N ILE A 234 -17.18 7.94 -28.28
CA ILE A 234 -16.69 6.75 -27.63
C ILE A 234 -17.90 6.19 -26.88
N PRO A 235 -18.35 4.96 -27.19
CA PRO A 235 -19.47 4.37 -26.48
C PRO A 235 -19.20 4.42 -24.98
N GLN A 236 -20.12 4.95 -24.19
CA GLN A 236 -20.09 4.84 -22.74
C GLN A 236 -20.25 3.34 -22.37
N GLN A 237 -19.15 2.64 -22.30
CA GLN A 237 -19.10 1.24 -21.85
C GLN A 237 -18.54 1.12 -20.44
N PHE A 238 -18.19 2.23 -19.80
CA PHE A 238 -17.45 2.25 -18.53
C PHE A 238 -18.31 2.81 -17.41
N SER A 239 -18.08 2.30 -16.21
CA SER A 239 -18.68 2.81 -14.99
C SER A 239 -18.27 4.27 -14.75
N PRO A 240 -19.10 5.09 -14.08
CA PRO A 240 -18.70 6.45 -13.71
C PRO A 240 -17.46 6.44 -12.79
N PRO A 241 -16.59 7.47 -12.84
CA PRO A 241 -15.42 7.56 -11.98
C PRO A 241 -15.76 7.33 -10.50
N GLY A 242 -14.96 6.49 -9.80
CA GLY A 242 -15.18 6.17 -8.39
C GLY A 242 -16.26 5.11 -8.11
N ALA A 243 -16.87 4.48 -9.13
CA ALA A 243 -17.64 3.25 -8.95
C ALA A 243 -16.71 2.08 -8.55
N LEU A 244 -17.26 0.99 -8.05
CA LEU A 244 -16.52 -0.21 -7.66
C LEU A 244 -17.26 -1.46 -8.14
N ASP A 245 -16.57 -2.36 -8.82
CA ASP A 245 -16.98 -3.76 -9.08
C ASP A 245 -15.75 -4.63 -8.80
N GLU A 246 -15.81 -5.44 -7.76
CA GLU A 246 -14.69 -6.23 -7.27
C GLU A 246 -15.10 -7.68 -7.04
N LYS A 247 -14.27 -8.61 -7.54
CA LYS A 247 -14.50 -10.05 -7.47
C LYS A 247 -13.19 -10.74 -7.09
N ASN A 248 -13.14 -11.29 -5.89
CA ASN A 248 -11.96 -11.90 -5.33
C ASN A 248 -12.23 -13.34 -4.93
N VAL A 249 -11.31 -14.24 -5.23
CA VAL A 249 -11.37 -15.65 -4.80
C VAL A 249 -9.97 -16.08 -4.34
N ARG A 250 -9.90 -16.71 -3.17
CA ARG A 250 -8.68 -17.34 -2.66
C ARG A 250 -8.92 -18.79 -2.29
N ILE A 251 -7.99 -19.66 -2.70
CA ILE A 251 -7.98 -21.07 -2.34
C ILE A 251 -6.66 -21.37 -1.66
N GLY A 252 -6.72 -21.92 -0.45
CA GLY A 252 -5.57 -22.43 0.28
C GLY A 252 -5.64 -23.94 0.42
N LEU A 253 -4.51 -24.62 0.32
CA LEU A 253 -4.33 -26.02 0.63
C LEU A 253 -3.16 -26.16 1.60
N ARG A 254 -3.40 -26.78 2.76
CA ARG A 254 -2.37 -27.06 3.75
C ARG A 254 -2.22 -28.56 3.97
N GLY A 255 -0.99 -29.02 3.94
CA GLY A 255 -0.64 -30.42 4.20
C GLY A 255 0.38 -30.57 5.32
N LYS A 256 0.15 -31.54 6.22
CA LYS A 256 1.07 -32.01 7.22
C LYS A 256 1.29 -33.52 7.06
N PRO A 257 2.01 -33.94 5.99
CA PRO A 257 2.18 -35.37 5.70
C PRO A 257 3.05 -36.09 6.75
N SER A 258 3.76 -35.33 7.57
CA SER A 258 4.46 -35.79 8.79
C SER A 258 4.48 -34.68 9.84
N ASP A 259 4.85 -34.99 11.07
CA ASP A 259 4.98 -34.00 12.15
C ASP A 259 6.04 -32.94 11.86
N ASP A 260 7.01 -33.25 11.01
CA ASP A 260 8.14 -32.39 10.69
C ASP A 260 7.88 -31.51 9.44
N LEU A 261 6.83 -31.74 8.67
CA LEU A 261 6.61 -31.09 7.38
C LEU A 261 5.25 -30.41 7.33
N ASP A 262 5.25 -29.08 7.14
CA ASP A 262 4.07 -28.25 6.94
C ASP A 262 4.18 -27.57 5.56
N ILE A 263 3.25 -27.86 4.66
CA ILE A 263 3.19 -27.34 3.29
C ILE A 263 1.92 -26.48 3.18
N LEU A 264 2.06 -25.23 2.76
CA LEU A 264 0.94 -24.32 2.53
C LEU A 264 1.04 -23.76 1.12
N PHE A 265 0.06 -24.08 0.30
CA PHE A 265 -0.12 -23.47 -1.02
C PHE A 265 -1.35 -22.57 -1.00
N LYS A 266 -1.24 -21.37 -1.56
CA LYS A 266 -2.37 -20.46 -1.77
C LYS A 266 -2.35 -19.94 -3.20
N VAL A 267 -3.53 -19.83 -3.79
CA VAL A 267 -3.77 -19.09 -5.04
C VAL A 267 -4.89 -18.09 -4.80
N GLU A 268 -4.67 -16.86 -5.26
CA GLU A 268 -5.64 -15.77 -5.17
C GLU A 268 -5.81 -15.13 -6.55
N VAL A 269 -7.06 -14.86 -6.92
CA VAL A 269 -7.44 -14.14 -8.14
C VAL A 269 -8.27 -12.94 -7.71
N ASN A 270 -7.85 -11.76 -8.15
CA ASN A 270 -8.57 -10.51 -7.95
C ASN A 270 -8.92 -9.92 -9.32
N ASP A 271 -10.17 -9.51 -9.49
CA ASP A 271 -10.69 -8.80 -10.65
C ASP A 271 -11.44 -7.57 -10.13
N LYS A 272 -10.93 -6.38 -10.45
CA LYS A 272 -11.43 -5.12 -9.94
C LYS A 272 -11.58 -4.11 -11.05
N SER A 273 -12.76 -3.53 -11.16
CA SER A 273 -13.05 -2.41 -12.05
C SER A 273 -13.54 -1.22 -11.22
N THR A 274 -12.93 -0.07 -11.46
CA THR A 274 -13.43 1.22 -10.98
C THR A 274 -13.65 2.11 -12.19
N GLY A 275 -14.57 3.05 -12.19
CA GLY A 275 -14.78 3.94 -13.31
C GLY A 275 -13.61 4.90 -13.59
N GLY A 276 -12.42 4.61 -13.10
CA GLY A 276 -11.26 5.47 -13.16
C GLY A 276 -11.18 6.45 -11.99
N TYR A 277 -10.23 7.37 -12.07
CA TYR A 277 -10.01 8.35 -11.01
C TYR A 277 -11.00 9.51 -11.09
N ALA A 278 -11.57 9.88 -9.94
CA ALA A 278 -12.45 11.03 -9.81
C ALA A 278 -11.65 12.21 -9.25
N TRP A 279 -10.79 12.78 -10.03
CA TRP A 279 -10.05 13.99 -9.66
C TRP A 279 -10.72 15.25 -10.20
N ARG A 280 -10.34 16.39 -9.68
CA ARG A 280 -10.83 17.69 -10.09
C ARG A 280 -9.71 18.74 -9.98
N PRO A 281 -9.77 19.83 -10.75
CA PRO A 281 -8.78 20.89 -10.65
C PRO A 281 -8.70 21.48 -9.24
N VAL A 282 -7.48 21.69 -8.74
CA VAL A 282 -7.24 22.33 -7.44
C VAL A 282 -7.78 23.75 -7.43
N PRO A 283 -8.55 24.17 -6.41
CA PRO A 283 -9.10 25.51 -6.34
C PRO A 283 -8.00 26.60 -6.38
N GLY A 284 -8.16 27.59 -7.26
CA GLY A 284 -7.21 28.69 -7.44
C GLY A 284 -6.16 28.47 -8.53
N THR A 285 -6.13 27.31 -9.17
CA THR A 285 -5.29 27.01 -10.34
C THR A 285 -5.97 27.44 -11.64
N GLU A 286 -5.26 27.35 -12.75
CA GLU A 286 -5.71 27.79 -14.08
C GLU A 286 -7.00 27.07 -14.53
N TYR A 287 -7.14 25.79 -14.24
CA TYR A 287 -8.29 24.96 -14.62
C TYR A 287 -9.49 25.06 -13.68
N ALA A 288 -9.27 25.53 -12.44
CA ALA A 288 -10.32 25.62 -11.42
C ALA A 288 -11.59 26.39 -11.84
N PRO A 289 -11.52 27.50 -12.64
CA PRO A 289 -12.72 28.22 -13.11
C PRO A 289 -13.66 27.39 -13.99
N TYR A 290 -13.19 26.29 -14.55
CA TYR A 290 -13.91 25.40 -15.45
C TYR A 290 -14.46 24.17 -14.76
N ALA A 291 -14.05 23.92 -13.51
CA ALA A 291 -14.56 22.81 -12.70
C ALA A 291 -15.97 23.13 -12.16
N ASN A 292 -16.78 22.09 -11.99
CA ASN A 292 -18.09 22.24 -11.35
C ASN A 292 -17.91 22.66 -9.87
N PRO A 293 -18.67 23.66 -9.38
CA PRO A 293 -18.58 24.11 -7.99
C PRO A 293 -19.03 23.04 -6.96
N ASN A 294 -19.88 22.07 -7.37
CA ASN A 294 -20.24 20.95 -6.50
C ASN A 294 -19.08 19.94 -6.45
N PRO A 295 -18.53 19.63 -5.28
CA PRO A 295 -17.37 18.77 -5.15
C PRO A 295 -17.55 17.35 -5.71
N PHE A 296 -18.77 16.80 -5.69
CA PHE A 296 -19.07 15.47 -6.23
C PHE A 296 -19.70 15.48 -7.63
N THR A 297 -19.53 16.59 -8.37
CA THR A 297 -19.91 16.70 -9.77
C THR A 297 -18.67 16.95 -10.61
N LEU A 298 -18.39 16.04 -11.53
CA LEU A 298 -17.29 16.10 -12.49
C LEU A 298 -17.77 16.74 -13.78
N ASP A 299 -16.82 17.25 -14.55
CA ASP A 299 -17.09 17.91 -15.83
C ASP A 299 -16.16 17.36 -16.93
N TYR A 300 -16.06 16.02 -17.01
CA TYR A 300 -15.19 15.30 -17.93
C TYR A 300 -15.78 15.22 -19.33
N ASP A 301 -14.94 15.40 -20.33
CA ASP A 301 -15.29 15.20 -21.74
C ASP A 301 -14.80 13.86 -22.32
N HIS A 302 -13.99 13.11 -21.56
CA HIS A 302 -13.54 11.77 -21.91
C HIS A 302 -14.03 10.73 -20.91
N SER A 303 -14.21 9.50 -21.43
CA SER A 303 -14.49 8.33 -20.58
C SER A 303 -13.24 7.94 -19.78
N THR A 304 -13.43 7.58 -18.52
CA THR A 304 -12.38 7.08 -17.64
C THR A 304 -12.59 5.60 -17.32
N LEU A 305 -11.53 4.91 -16.95
CA LEU A 305 -11.53 3.48 -16.64
C LEU A 305 -10.32 3.16 -15.76
N ASN A 306 -10.47 2.24 -14.81
CA ASN A 306 -9.36 1.53 -14.20
C ASN A 306 -9.77 0.08 -13.94
N ASP A 307 -9.23 -0.84 -14.75
CA ASP A 307 -9.44 -2.27 -14.65
C ASP A 307 -8.15 -2.95 -14.21
N GLU A 308 -8.25 -3.74 -13.17
CA GLU A 308 -7.15 -4.50 -12.60
C GLU A 308 -7.49 -5.98 -12.57
N ILE A 309 -6.57 -6.83 -12.99
CA ILE A 309 -6.62 -8.26 -12.72
C ILE A 309 -5.30 -8.74 -12.15
N SER A 310 -5.35 -9.51 -11.08
CA SER A 310 -4.14 -10.11 -10.51
C SER A 310 -4.35 -11.58 -10.15
N VAL A 311 -3.29 -12.36 -10.33
CA VAL A 311 -3.21 -13.75 -9.88
C VAL A 311 -1.96 -13.89 -9.02
N ARG A 312 -2.11 -14.32 -7.77
CA ARG A 312 -1.01 -14.53 -6.82
C ARG A 312 -0.94 -15.98 -6.43
N ASN A 313 0.25 -16.56 -6.51
CA ASN A 313 0.51 -17.93 -6.08
C ASN A 313 1.63 -17.92 -5.05
N SER A 314 1.40 -18.52 -3.89
CA SER A 314 2.41 -18.71 -2.86
C SER A 314 2.52 -20.17 -2.45
N LEU A 315 3.74 -20.65 -2.31
CA LEU A 315 4.05 -21.96 -1.77
C LEU A 315 5.04 -21.79 -0.62
N LYS A 316 4.60 -22.10 0.59
CA LYS A 316 5.43 -22.13 1.79
C LYS A 316 5.61 -23.55 2.25
N ILE A 317 6.87 -23.94 2.51
CA ILE A 317 7.25 -25.24 3.05
C ILE A 317 8.08 -24.97 4.31
N ASP A 318 7.61 -25.44 5.45
CA ASP A 318 8.34 -25.48 6.71
C ASP A 318 8.71 -26.94 7.01
N TRP A 319 10.02 -27.24 7.08
CA TRP A 319 10.54 -28.54 7.39
C TRP A 319 11.40 -28.47 8.66
N ASN A 320 10.96 -29.13 9.71
CA ASN A 320 11.72 -29.30 10.95
C ASN A 320 12.77 -30.37 10.73
N ILE A 321 14.05 -29.98 10.75
CA ILE A 321 15.17 -30.89 10.53
C ILE A 321 15.32 -31.75 11.78
N ALA A 322 15.07 -33.03 11.63
CA ALA A 322 14.98 -34.04 12.72
C ALA A 322 15.94 -33.80 13.90
N ASP A 323 15.45 -33.90 15.13
CA ASP A 323 16.16 -33.78 16.40
C ASP A 323 16.98 -32.48 16.64
N SER A 324 17.15 -31.64 15.62
CA SER A 324 17.93 -30.39 15.71
C SER A 324 17.12 -29.21 16.26
N GLY A 325 15.80 -29.27 16.16
CA GLY A 325 14.89 -28.16 16.41
C GLY A 325 15.03 -26.99 15.41
N VAL A 326 15.87 -27.13 14.37
CA VAL A 326 16.03 -26.13 13.28
C VAL A 326 14.95 -26.34 12.24
N THR A 327 14.32 -25.25 11.84
CA THR A 327 13.34 -25.26 10.74
C THR A 327 14.01 -24.74 9.46
N PHE A 328 13.93 -25.50 8.39
CA PHE A 328 14.16 -25.02 7.03
C PHE A 328 12.83 -24.51 6.48
N ARG A 329 12.81 -23.26 6.04
CA ARG A 329 11.65 -22.64 5.37
C ARG A 329 11.98 -22.30 3.95
N SER A 330 11.11 -22.68 3.02
CA SER A 330 11.10 -22.20 1.63
C SER A 330 9.82 -21.45 1.36
N LEU A 331 9.93 -20.25 0.79
CA LEU A 331 8.78 -19.45 0.35
C LEU A 331 9.00 -19.08 -1.12
N THR A 332 8.13 -19.61 -1.99
CA THR A 332 8.13 -19.37 -3.44
C THR A 332 6.90 -18.57 -3.80
N GLY A 333 7.06 -17.52 -4.60
CA GLY A 333 5.98 -16.68 -5.11
C GLY A 333 6.04 -16.54 -6.62
N TYR A 334 4.88 -16.56 -7.25
CA TYR A 334 4.68 -16.12 -8.62
C TYR A 334 3.41 -15.29 -8.71
N GLN A 335 3.52 -14.13 -9.33
CA GLN A 335 2.37 -13.25 -9.51
C GLN A 335 2.27 -12.80 -10.97
N PHE A 336 1.05 -12.54 -11.39
CA PHE A 336 0.71 -11.89 -12.65
C PHE A 336 -0.27 -10.77 -12.37
N MET A 337 -0.01 -9.61 -12.93
CA MET A 337 -0.89 -8.45 -12.80
C MET A 337 -1.02 -7.72 -14.10
N ARG A 338 -2.21 -7.18 -14.33
CA ARG A 338 -2.49 -6.28 -15.44
C ARG A 338 -3.39 -5.16 -14.95
N VAL A 339 -2.97 -3.94 -15.22
CA VAL A 339 -3.79 -2.74 -15.02
C VAL A 339 -4.03 -2.10 -16.38
N HIS A 340 -5.25 -1.68 -16.63
CA HIS A 340 -5.64 -0.90 -17.79
C HIS A 340 -6.38 0.35 -17.30
N ASN A 341 -5.83 1.50 -17.60
CA ASN A 341 -6.30 2.78 -17.10
C ASN A 341 -6.53 3.78 -18.23
N LEU A 342 -7.62 4.53 -18.14
CA LEU A 342 -7.93 5.68 -19.00
C LEU A 342 -8.25 6.87 -18.09
N GLU A 343 -7.67 8.01 -18.39
CA GLU A 343 -7.79 9.23 -17.57
C GLU A 343 -8.14 10.44 -18.44
N ASP A 344 -9.03 11.27 -17.91
CA ASP A 344 -9.26 12.64 -18.34
C ASP A 344 -8.39 13.52 -17.44
N VAL A 345 -7.22 13.93 -17.92
CA VAL A 345 -6.16 14.51 -17.06
C VAL A 345 -6.44 15.97 -16.72
N ASP A 346 -7.05 16.73 -17.60
CA ASP A 346 -7.40 18.13 -17.35
C ASP A 346 -8.68 18.30 -16.52
N ALA A 347 -9.44 17.19 -16.35
CA ALA A 347 -10.63 17.11 -15.49
C ALA A 347 -11.71 18.16 -15.83
N THR A 348 -11.79 18.60 -17.09
CA THR A 348 -12.74 19.60 -17.59
C THR A 348 -13.32 19.21 -18.95
N SER A 349 -14.51 19.74 -19.29
CA SER A 349 -15.12 19.57 -20.61
C SER A 349 -14.92 20.78 -21.52
N SER A 350 -14.03 21.67 -21.19
CA SER A 350 -13.87 22.95 -21.87
C SER A 350 -12.82 22.88 -22.96
N VAL A 351 -13.26 22.93 -24.22
CA VAL A 351 -12.38 23.26 -25.36
C VAL A 351 -12.12 24.77 -25.33
N LEU A 352 -11.11 25.15 -24.56
CA LEU A 352 -10.80 26.58 -24.39
C LEU A 352 -9.69 27.03 -25.32
N PRO A 353 -9.62 28.36 -25.58
CA PRO A 353 -8.35 28.97 -25.95
C PRO A 353 -7.44 28.97 -24.70
N GLY A 354 -6.81 27.84 -24.42
CA GLY A 354 -6.04 27.54 -23.24
C GLY A 354 -5.31 26.22 -23.43
N PRO A 355 -4.80 25.63 -22.35
CA PRO A 355 -4.06 24.39 -22.44
C PRO A 355 -4.90 23.27 -23.06
N PRO A 356 -4.24 22.32 -23.70
CA PRO A 356 -4.89 21.26 -24.45
C PRO A 356 -5.62 20.30 -23.53
N ALA A 357 -6.83 19.90 -23.90
CA ALA A 357 -7.46 18.71 -23.34
C ALA A 357 -6.45 17.55 -23.39
N LEU A 358 -6.17 16.97 -22.23
CA LEU A 358 -5.13 15.96 -22.06
C LEU A 358 -5.75 14.65 -21.57
N THR A 359 -5.54 13.60 -22.34
CA THR A 359 -5.97 12.25 -21.97
C THR A 359 -4.80 11.30 -21.89
N THR A 360 -4.86 10.36 -20.97
CA THR A 360 -3.90 9.27 -20.90
C THR A 360 -4.58 7.92 -20.98
N ALA A 361 -3.94 7.00 -21.71
CA ALA A 361 -4.28 5.59 -21.75
C ALA A 361 -3.06 4.78 -21.33
N GLN A 362 -3.19 3.98 -20.29
CA GLN A 362 -2.07 3.21 -19.74
C GLN A 362 -2.43 1.73 -19.66
N ALA A 363 -1.47 0.88 -19.98
CA ALA A 363 -1.54 -0.54 -19.70
C ALA A 363 -0.22 -0.98 -19.04
N ILE A 364 -0.32 -1.63 -17.89
CA ILE A 364 0.83 -2.16 -17.15
C ILE A 364 0.63 -3.66 -16.98
N ILE A 365 1.64 -4.44 -17.31
CA ILE A 365 1.69 -5.87 -17.02
C ILE A 365 2.94 -6.14 -16.20
N GLU A 366 2.77 -6.83 -15.06
CA GLU A 366 3.87 -7.11 -14.14
C GLU A 366 3.87 -8.58 -13.73
N ARG A 367 5.08 -9.17 -13.62
CA ARG A 367 5.26 -10.63 -13.40
C ARG A 367 6.40 -10.89 -12.42
N PRO A 368 6.23 -10.58 -11.11
CA PRO A 368 7.27 -10.89 -10.13
C PRO A 368 7.30 -12.38 -9.78
N ILE A 369 8.53 -12.90 -9.71
CA ILE A 369 8.87 -14.21 -9.13
C ILE A 369 9.75 -13.96 -7.91
N THR A 370 9.42 -14.57 -6.78
CA THR A 370 10.21 -14.48 -5.55
C THR A 370 10.57 -15.85 -5.01
N GLN A 371 11.77 -15.97 -4.46
CA GLN A 371 12.20 -17.15 -3.71
C GLN A 371 12.96 -16.72 -2.46
N GLU A 372 12.53 -17.24 -1.32
CA GLU A 372 13.23 -17.05 -0.05
C GLU A 372 13.50 -18.40 0.61
N PHE A 373 14.72 -18.59 1.13
CA PHE A 373 15.09 -19.72 1.95
C PHE A 373 15.58 -19.23 3.31
N ASN A 374 15.13 -19.88 4.37
CA ASN A 374 15.53 -19.57 5.73
C ASN A 374 15.91 -20.84 6.49
N LEU A 375 16.96 -20.75 7.31
CA LEU A 375 17.25 -21.67 8.40
C LEU A 375 16.95 -20.91 9.71
N ILE A 376 16.09 -21.48 10.53
CA ILE A 376 15.55 -20.85 11.73
C ILE A 376 15.87 -21.74 12.93
N SER A 377 16.62 -21.23 13.90
CA SER A 377 16.92 -21.95 15.14
C SER A 377 15.67 -22.17 15.98
N PRO A 378 15.66 -23.07 16.95
CA PRO A 378 14.62 -23.16 17.96
C PRO A 378 14.36 -21.80 18.63
N SER A 379 13.12 -21.57 19.05
CA SER A 379 12.74 -20.38 19.81
C SER A 379 13.10 -20.46 21.29
N THR A 380 13.57 -21.60 21.74
CA THR A 380 13.95 -21.85 23.13
C THR A 380 15.47 -21.76 23.33
N GLY A 381 15.90 -21.28 24.49
CA GLY A 381 17.32 -21.12 24.83
C GLY A 381 17.84 -19.69 24.63
N PRO A 382 19.06 -19.41 25.15
CA PRO A 382 19.61 -18.05 25.18
C PRO A 382 20.11 -17.55 23.82
N LEU A 383 20.36 -18.47 22.88
CA LEU A 383 20.84 -18.15 21.53
C LEU A 383 19.79 -18.51 20.50
N GLN A 384 19.32 -17.51 19.77
CA GLN A 384 18.40 -17.66 18.64
C GLN A 384 19.02 -17.04 17.41
N TRP A 385 18.83 -17.66 16.25
CA TRP A 385 19.35 -17.13 15.00
C TRP A 385 18.46 -17.49 13.80
N ILE A 386 18.55 -16.67 12.78
CA ILE A 386 17.97 -16.89 11.45
C ILE A 386 19.05 -16.57 10.43
N VAL A 387 19.18 -17.39 9.41
CA VAL A 387 20.01 -17.12 8.23
C VAL A 387 19.16 -17.41 7.00
N GLY A 388 19.20 -16.53 6.03
CA GLY A 388 18.38 -16.70 4.83
C GLY A 388 18.98 -16.07 3.56
N THR A 389 18.36 -16.42 2.45
CA THR A 389 18.63 -15.87 1.12
C THR A 389 17.32 -15.44 0.49
N PHE A 390 17.37 -14.41 -0.34
CA PHE A 390 16.22 -13.89 -1.05
C PHE A 390 16.58 -13.62 -2.51
N TYR A 391 15.64 -13.90 -3.40
CA TYR A 391 15.72 -13.55 -4.81
C TYR A 391 14.37 -13.02 -5.31
N LEU A 392 14.40 -11.93 -6.08
CA LEU A 392 13.29 -11.36 -6.82
C LEU A 392 13.72 -11.16 -8.26
N HIS A 393 12.85 -11.57 -9.19
CA HIS A 393 12.93 -11.22 -10.60
C HIS A 393 11.55 -10.71 -11.01
N ASP A 394 11.47 -9.45 -11.43
CA ASP A 394 10.24 -8.81 -11.83
C ASP A 394 10.37 -8.21 -13.21
N ILE A 395 9.41 -8.53 -14.09
CA ILE A 395 9.29 -7.98 -15.44
C ILE A 395 8.05 -7.11 -15.47
N ARG A 396 8.24 -5.82 -15.72
CA ARG A 396 7.19 -4.83 -15.86
C ARG A 396 7.16 -4.30 -17.30
N GLU A 397 6.03 -4.47 -17.98
CA GLU A 397 5.76 -3.88 -19.29
C GLU A 397 4.85 -2.66 -19.07
N VAL A 398 5.27 -1.51 -19.54
CA VAL A 398 4.51 -0.25 -19.46
C VAL A 398 4.22 0.23 -20.87
N VAL A 399 2.95 0.39 -21.18
CA VAL A 399 2.48 1.05 -22.41
C VAL A 399 1.67 2.27 -21.96
N LEU A 400 2.14 3.46 -22.28
CA LEU A 400 1.47 4.70 -21.99
C LEU A 400 1.24 5.44 -23.29
N ASN A 401 0.07 6.06 -23.44
CA ASN A 401 -0.25 6.95 -24.56
C ASN A 401 -0.83 8.23 -23.99
N ILE A 402 -0.09 9.30 -24.16
CA ILE A 402 -0.50 10.66 -23.76
C ILE A 402 -0.94 11.38 -25.03
N GLN A 403 -2.17 11.86 -25.06
CA GLN A 403 -2.74 12.58 -26.22
C GLN A 403 -3.19 13.97 -25.79
N SER A 404 -2.82 14.96 -26.60
CA SER A 404 -3.34 16.32 -26.50
C SER A 404 -4.29 16.58 -27.66
N GLN A 405 -5.46 17.16 -27.38
CA GLN A 405 -6.42 17.51 -28.44
C GLN A 405 -6.12 18.83 -29.12
N ALA A 406 -5.46 19.76 -28.46
CA ALA A 406 -5.15 21.08 -29.05
C ALA A 406 -3.96 21.03 -30.01
N ILE A 407 -3.03 20.10 -29.76
CA ILE A 407 -1.91 19.86 -30.64
C ILE A 407 -1.94 18.36 -30.97
N PRO A 408 -1.94 17.92 -32.22
CA PRO A 408 -2.02 16.51 -32.58
C PRO A 408 -0.71 15.77 -32.28
N VAL A 409 -0.18 15.98 -31.09
CA VAL A 409 1.01 15.33 -30.56
C VAL A 409 0.59 14.17 -29.68
N SER A 410 1.15 12.99 -29.91
CA SER A 410 1.06 11.88 -28.96
C SER A 410 2.44 11.45 -28.52
N VAL A 411 2.58 11.18 -27.23
CA VAL A 411 3.79 10.64 -26.61
C VAL A 411 3.46 9.25 -26.07
N ALA A 412 4.16 8.25 -26.58
CA ALA A 412 3.89 6.84 -26.27
C ALA A 412 5.13 6.17 -25.68
N PRO A 413 5.38 6.29 -24.36
CA PRO A 413 6.32 5.41 -23.67
C PRO A 413 5.87 3.95 -23.81
N ASN A 414 6.76 3.11 -24.31
CA ASN A 414 6.55 1.68 -24.40
C ASN A 414 7.88 1.02 -24.06
N PHE A 415 8.00 0.53 -22.82
CA PHE A 415 9.23 -0.07 -22.36
C PHE A 415 8.98 -1.23 -21.39
N MET A 416 9.89 -2.17 -21.42
CA MET A 416 9.98 -3.27 -20.48
C MET A 416 11.07 -2.96 -19.45
N GLN A 417 10.71 -2.90 -18.19
CA GLN A 417 11.63 -2.75 -17.07
C GLN A 417 11.83 -4.11 -16.41
N ILE A 418 13.08 -4.46 -16.11
CA ILE A 418 13.44 -5.68 -15.40
C ILE A 418 14.12 -5.30 -14.10
N LEU A 419 13.53 -5.69 -12.97
CA LEU A 419 14.07 -5.54 -11.64
C LEU A 419 14.55 -6.89 -11.13
N GLU A 420 15.82 -6.98 -10.73
CA GLU A 420 16.40 -8.16 -10.08
C GLU A 420 16.97 -7.75 -8.72
N SER A 421 16.64 -8.54 -7.70
CA SER A 421 17.20 -8.36 -6.36
C SER A 421 17.67 -9.70 -5.79
N ALA A 422 18.88 -9.75 -5.28
CA ALA A 422 19.43 -10.92 -4.62
C ALA A 422 20.05 -10.51 -3.27
N ALA A 423 19.78 -11.29 -2.22
CA ALA A 423 20.32 -10.97 -0.91
C ALA A 423 20.66 -12.21 -0.08
N VAL A 424 21.61 -12.01 0.84
CA VAL A 424 21.90 -12.91 1.95
C VAL A 424 21.75 -12.12 3.24
N PHE A 425 21.11 -12.73 4.24
CA PHE A 425 20.86 -12.05 5.52
C PHE A 425 20.92 -13.01 6.69
N GLY A 426 21.09 -12.47 7.89
CA GLY A 426 21.01 -13.22 9.11
C GLY A 426 20.80 -12.31 10.31
N GLN A 427 20.22 -12.88 11.36
CA GLN A 427 20.03 -12.24 12.65
C GLN A 427 20.39 -13.21 13.76
N VAL A 428 21.06 -12.71 14.76
CA VAL A 428 21.39 -13.42 16.00
C VAL A 428 20.84 -12.62 17.17
N SER A 429 20.13 -13.32 18.05
CA SER A 429 19.64 -12.77 19.31
C SER A 429 20.24 -13.62 20.45
N TYR A 430 20.94 -12.99 21.39
CA TYR A 430 21.62 -13.64 22.49
C TYR A 430 21.25 -13.01 23.83
N GLU A 431 20.74 -13.83 24.75
CA GLU A 431 20.44 -13.40 26.10
C GLU A 431 21.77 -13.30 26.90
N ILE A 432 22.26 -12.04 27.04
CA ILE A 432 23.57 -11.76 27.69
C ILE A 432 23.51 -12.05 29.18
N VAL A 433 22.43 -11.66 29.82
CA VAL A 433 22.03 -12.00 31.19
C VAL A 433 20.52 -12.21 31.18
N PRO A 434 19.95 -12.90 32.17
CA PRO A 434 18.50 -13.14 32.21
C PRO A 434 17.69 -11.89 31.94
N ARG A 435 16.78 -11.98 30.97
CA ARG A 435 15.87 -10.89 30.52
C ARG A 435 16.53 -9.73 29.76
N LEU A 436 17.84 -9.77 29.47
CA LEU A 436 18.53 -8.78 28.65
C LEU A 436 19.12 -9.45 27.42
N GLN A 437 18.59 -9.14 26.25
CA GLN A 437 18.97 -9.74 24.97
C GLN A 437 19.66 -8.70 24.08
N LEU A 438 20.77 -9.07 23.47
CA LEU A 438 21.40 -8.37 22.35
C LEU A 438 20.94 -9.02 21.05
N GLN A 439 20.43 -8.22 20.12
CA GLN A 439 20.04 -8.65 18.79
C GLN A 439 20.92 -7.94 17.75
N VAL A 440 21.50 -8.69 16.82
CA VAL A 440 22.31 -8.17 15.71
C VAL A 440 21.84 -8.82 14.42
N GLY A 441 21.38 -8.00 13.50
CA GLY A 441 20.96 -8.41 12.15
C GLY A 441 21.80 -7.73 11.09
N LEU A 442 22.15 -8.45 10.04
CA LEU A 442 22.86 -7.95 8.85
C LEU A 442 22.24 -8.54 7.59
N ARG A 443 22.24 -7.74 6.52
CA ARG A 443 21.87 -8.14 5.17
C ARG A 443 22.79 -7.48 4.15
N TYR A 444 23.21 -8.23 3.16
CA TYR A 444 23.81 -7.71 1.95
C TYR A 444 22.82 -7.92 0.80
N THR A 445 22.47 -6.86 0.10
CA THR A 445 21.57 -6.89 -1.06
C THR A 445 22.30 -6.37 -2.29
N TYR A 446 22.07 -7.01 -3.42
CA TYR A 446 22.43 -6.56 -4.75
C TYR A 446 21.14 -6.38 -5.55
N ASP A 447 20.92 -5.16 -6.07
CA ASP A 447 19.78 -4.79 -6.89
C ASP A 447 20.25 -4.38 -8.28
N GLN A 448 19.49 -4.78 -9.30
CA GLN A 448 19.70 -4.39 -10.68
C GLN A 448 18.37 -3.94 -11.28
N ASN A 449 18.37 -2.77 -11.88
CA ASN A 449 17.26 -2.23 -12.66
C ASN A 449 17.72 -2.02 -14.08
N SER A 450 16.97 -2.53 -15.06
CA SER A 450 17.37 -2.44 -16.47
C SER A 450 16.16 -2.31 -17.40
N VAL A 451 16.37 -1.58 -18.48
CA VAL A 451 15.48 -1.51 -19.65
C VAL A 451 16.27 -2.04 -20.86
N PRO A 452 15.81 -3.10 -21.54
CA PRO A 452 16.48 -3.68 -22.70
C PRO A 452 16.65 -2.70 -23.88
N ALA A 453 17.60 -2.97 -24.74
CA ALA A 453 17.81 -2.20 -25.96
C ALA A 453 16.62 -2.28 -26.91
N GLY A 454 16.24 -1.15 -27.52
CA GLY A 454 15.11 -1.03 -28.41
C GLY A 454 13.78 -0.78 -27.73
N GLU A 455 13.77 -0.61 -26.40
CA GLU A 455 12.64 -0.14 -25.62
C GLU A 455 12.75 1.37 -25.40
N GLY A 456 11.63 2.11 -25.48
CA GLY A 456 11.73 3.56 -25.37
C GLY A 456 10.43 4.33 -25.58
N VAL A 457 10.57 5.59 -25.96
CA VAL A 457 9.47 6.53 -26.13
C VAL A 457 9.30 6.86 -27.62
N THR A 458 8.10 6.68 -28.13
CA THR A 458 7.71 7.13 -29.48
C THR A 458 6.96 8.45 -29.38
N ILE A 459 7.42 9.45 -30.09
CA ILE A 459 6.79 10.77 -30.19
C ILE A 459 6.26 10.95 -31.61
N ASP A 460 4.94 11.11 -31.75
CA ASP A 460 4.28 11.48 -33.00
C ASP A 460 3.88 12.95 -32.93
N LEU A 461 4.42 13.74 -33.83
CA LEU A 461 4.14 15.19 -33.88
C LEU A 461 2.79 15.52 -34.55
N GLY A 462 2.04 14.50 -35.03
CA GLY A 462 0.77 14.68 -35.71
C GLY A 462 0.86 15.44 -37.04
N ILE A 463 2.06 15.60 -37.58
CA ILE A 463 2.29 16.28 -38.87
C ILE A 463 2.17 15.24 -39.98
N PRO A 464 1.19 15.36 -40.91
CA PRO A 464 1.00 14.42 -42.00
C PRO A 464 2.28 14.19 -42.81
N GLY A 465 2.79 12.96 -42.84
CA GLY A 465 3.99 12.56 -43.57
C GLY A 465 5.32 12.79 -42.81
N ALA A 466 5.31 13.36 -41.61
CA ALA A 466 6.48 13.37 -40.74
C ALA A 466 6.69 11.98 -40.10
N PRO A 467 7.93 11.47 -40.00
CA PRO A 467 8.20 10.25 -39.26
C PRO A 467 8.04 10.50 -37.75
N SER A 468 7.55 9.50 -37.01
CA SER A 468 7.61 9.51 -35.56
C SER A 468 9.08 9.48 -35.09
N ILE A 469 9.35 10.14 -33.99
CA ILE A 469 10.67 10.16 -33.33
C ILE A 469 10.70 9.03 -32.31
N PHE A 470 11.65 8.13 -32.42
CA PHE A 470 11.90 7.13 -31.39
C PHE A 470 13.10 7.53 -30.53
N VAL A 471 12.92 7.49 -29.21
CA VAL A 471 13.98 7.73 -28.22
C VAL A 471 14.22 6.44 -27.45
N ASP A 472 15.40 5.87 -27.62
CA ASP A 472 15.82 4.67 -26.89
C ASP A 472 16.00 5.01 -25.40
N SER A 473 15.25 4.32 -24.55
CA SER A 473 15.31 4.44 -23.08
C SER A 473 16.08 3.29 -22.44
N SER A 474 16.79 2.49 -23.24
CA SER A 474 17.58 1.37 -22.73
C SER A 474 18.64 1.81 -21.75
N GLY A 475 18.82 1.01 -20.71
CA GLY A 475 19.80 1.33 -19.66
C GLY A 475 19.86 0.27 -18.58
N LYS A 476 20.87 0.41 -17.72
CA LYS A 476 21.08 -0.50 -16.61
C LYS A 476 21.72 0.26 -15.44
N GLU A 477 21.11 0.11 -14.26
CA GLU A 477 21.67 0.57 -12.99
C GLU A 477 21.85 -0.62 -12.05
N THR A 478 22.92 -0.61 -11.27
CA THR A 478 23.20 -1.68 -10.30
C THR A 478 23.65 -1.08 -8.98
N ASP A 479 23.00 -1.50 -7.91
CA ASP A 479 23.27 -1.05 -6.57
C ASP A 479 23.61 -2.21 -5.64
N SER A 480 24.36 -1.92 -4.60
CA SER A 480 24.53 -2.86 -3.49
C SER A 480 24.61 -2.12 -2.17
N ALA A 481 24.01 -2.73 -1.16
CA ALA A 481 24.02 -2.15 0.17
C ALA A 481 24.15 -3.21 1.25
N THR A 482 24.88 -2.85 2.30
CA THR A 482 24.84 -3.57 3.57
C THR A 482 23.94 -2.80 4.52
N THR A 483 22.88 -3.47 4.98
CA THR A 483 21.88 -2.98 5.94
C THR A 483 21.86 -3.87 7.18
N GLY A 484 21.18 -3.43 8.23
CA GLY A 484 21.08 -4.24 9.44
C GLY A 484 20.58 -3.45 10.64
N LYS A 485 20.52 -4.14 11.79
CA LYS A 485 20.05 -3.60 13.06
C LYS A 485 20.91 -4.13 14.21
N VAL A 486 21.19 -3.28 15.18
CA VAL A 486 21.71 -3.69 16.48
C VAL A 486 20.71 -3.20 17.53
N ALA A 487 20.17 -4.09 18.32
CA ALA A 487 19.18 -3.77 19.34
C ALA A 487 19.55 -4.38 20.70
N LEU A 488 19.17 -3.67 21.74
CA LEU A 488 19.21 -4.13 23.12
C LEU A 488 17.77 -4.20 23.64
N ASN A 489 17.35 -5.39 24.05
CA ASN A 489 15.99 -5.73 24.45
C ASN A 489 15.99 -6.13 25.91
N TRP A 490 15.24 -5.42 26.75
CA TRP A 490 15.22 -5.65 28.19
C TRP A 490 13.79 -5.91 28.69
N THR A 491 13.51 -7.14 29.06
CA THR A 491 12.30 -7.53 29.79
C THR A 491 12.48 -7.21 31.27
N VAL A 492 12.17 -5.97 31.66
CA VAL A 492 12.36 -5.49 33.06
C VAL A 492 11.62 -6.39 34.04
N ASN A 493 10.39 -6.71 33.71
CA ASN A 493 9.51 -7.69 34.35
C ASN A 493 8.45 -8.15 33.33
N ASP A 494 7.56 -9.04 33.72
CA ASP A 494 6.56 -9.64 32.81
C ASP A 494 5.58 -8.61 32.24
N ALA A 495 5.44 -7.44 32.86
CA ALA A 495 4.58 -6.36 32.44
C ALA A 495 5.31 -5.20 31.73
N ASN A 496 6.65 -5.21 31.68
CA ASN A 496 7.43 -4.08 31.12
C ASN A 496 8.59 -4.56 30.26
N PHE A 497 8.58 -4.14 29.02
CA PHE A 497 9.62 -4.38 28.03
C PHE A 497 10.17 -3.06 27.50
N LEU A 498 11.49 -2.89 27.56
CA LEU A 498 12.21 -1.76 27.00
C LEU A 498 13.10 -2.23 25.85
N TYR A 499 13.20 -1.42 24.81
CA TYR A 499 14.15 -1.66 23.74
C TYR A 499 14.81 -0.38 23.27
N ALA A 500 16.00 -0.51 22.71
CA ALA A 500 16.67 0.54 21.97
C ALA A 500 17.47 -0.08 20.82
N PHE A 501 17.45 0.55 19.65
CA PHE A 501 18.21 0.07 18.50
C PHE A 501 18.78 1.18 17.64
N ALA A 502 19.79 0.81 16.84
CA ALA A 502 20.25 1.52 15.67
C ALA A 502 20.07 0.62 14.45
N ALA A 503 19.39 1.11 13.42
CA ALA A 503 19.13 0.39 12.19
C ALA A 503 19.55 1.19 10.96
N LYS A 504 20.01 0.50 9.92
CA LYS A 504 20.31 1.07 8.61
C LYS A 504 19.40 0.44 7.57
N GLY A 505 18.71 1.29 6.80
CA GLY A 505 17.95 0.92 5.61
C GLY A 505 18.46 1.62 4.37
N PHE A 506 18.05 1.15 3.19
CA PHE A 506 18.30 1.82 1.93
C PHE A 506 17.13 1.62 0.97
N LYS A 507 16.98 2.55 0.04
CA LYS A 507 16.13 2.47 -1.14
C LYS A 507 17.03 2.46 -2.36
N ALA A 508 16.83 1.51 -3.26
CA ALA A 508 17.68 1.35 -4.43
C ALA A 508 17.65 2.60 -5.33
N GLY A 509 18.74 2.84 -6.02
CA GLY A 509 18.80 3.80 -7.09
C GLY A 509 18.08 3.32 -8.36
N GLY A 510 18.23 4.07 -9.40
CA GLY A 510 17.59 3.76 -10.68
C GLY A 510 18.01 4.75 -11.75
N PHE A 511 17.21 4.82 -12.80
CA PHE A 511 17.45 5.79 -13.85
C PHE A 511 16.14 6.43 -14.31
N ASN A 512 16.28 7.68 -14.75
CA ASN A 512 15.24 8.41 -15.46
C ASN A 512 15.38 8.11 -16.95
N PRO A 513 14.33 7.72 -17.65
CA PRO A 513 14.39 7.52 -19.09
C PRO A 513 14.85 8.77 -19.81
N GLY A 514 15.63 8.61 -20.87
CA GLY A 514 15.98 9.73 -21.75
C GLY A 514 14.77 10.24 -22.53
N GLY A 515 14.83 11.50 -22.96
CA GLY A 515 13.85 12.16 -23.82
C GLY A 515 14.44 12.54 -25.17
N ALA A 516 13.65 13.14 -26.05
CA ALA A 516 14.06 13.50 -27.42
C ALA A 516 15.26 14.47 -27.45
N THR A 517 15.48 15.23 -26.39
CA THR A 517 16.47 16.30 -26.33
C THR A 517 17.52 16.12 -25.22
N PHE A 518 17.43 15.07 -24.41
CA PHE A 518 18.32 14.83 -23.28
C PHE A 518 18.59 13.32 -23.08
N PRO A 519 19.80 12.95 -22.61
CA PRO A 519 20.13 11.56 -22.34
C PRO A 519 19.46 11.06 -21.06
N GLN A 520 19.40 9.72 -20.92
CA GLN A 520 19.09 9.07 -19.67
C GLN A 520 20.00 9.57 -18.55
N SER A 521 19.46 9.71 -17.33
CA SER A 521 20.21 10.06 -16.14
C SER A 521 19.95 9.07 -15.01
N ASN A 522 21.00 8.76 -14.23
CA ASN A 522 20.91 7.87 -13.08
C ASN A 522 20.72 8.68 -11.80
N PHE A 523 20.08 8.07 -10.82
CA PHE A 523 19.99 8.57 -9.45
C PHE A 523 20.49 7.48 -8.48
N ALA A 524 21.20 7.92 -7.44
CA ALA A 524 21.85 7.03 -6.47
C ALA A 524 20.87 6.46 -5.43
N PRO A 525 21.25 5.40 -4.71
CA PRO A 525 20.48 4.91 -3.56
C PRO A 525 20.30 5.97 -2.47
N GLU A 526 19.13 5.94 -1.84
CA GLU A 526 18.85 6.69 -0.62
C GLU A 526 19.19 5.83 0.60
N ILE A 527 19.81 6.42 1.62
CA ILE A 527 20.22 5.72 2.85
C ILE A 527 19.59 6.39 4.06
N VAL A 528 19.11 5.56 5.00
CA VAL A 528 18.60 6.00 6.30
C VAL A 528 19.34 5.33 7.44
N TRP A 529 19.65 6.11 8.48
CA TRP A 529 19.98 5.62 9.82
C TRP A 529 18.87 6.01 10.77
N ASP A 530 18.31 5.01 11.46
CA ASP A 530 17.26 5.14 12.47
C ASP A 530 17.82 4.78 13.84
N TYR A 531 17.57 5.66 14.82
CA TYR A 531 17.84 5.46 16.23
C TYR A 531 16.50 5.51 16.96
N GLU A 532 16.09 4.39 17.53
CA GLU A 532 14.79 4.29 18.19
C GLU A 532 14.94 3.72 19.59
N MET A 533 14.10 4.20 20.51
CA MET A 533 13.88 3.59 21.81
C MET A 533 12.39 3.47 22.07
N GLY A 534 11.99 2.41 22.76
CA GLY A 534 10.60 2.20 23.09
C GLY A 534 10.38 1.47 24.40
N TRP A 535 9.17 1.65 24.90
CA TRP A 535 8.64 1.03 26.09
C TRP A 535 7.27 0.42 25.78
N LYS A 536 7.13 -0.87 26.05
CA LYS A 536 5.87 -1.59 25.96
C LYS A 536 5.51 -2.09 27.35
N ALA A 537 4.26 -1.86 27.76
CA ALA A 537 3.84 -2.22 29.10
C ALA A 537 2.41 -2.72 29.14
N SER A 538 2.16 -3.57 30.12
CA SER A 538 0.83 -4.02 30.52
C SER A 538 0.52 -3.55 31.93
N PHE A 539 -0.70 -3.10 32.14
CA PHE A 539 -1.20 -2.61 33.42
C PHE A 539 -2.51 -3.31 33.77
N PHE A 540 -2.85 -3.28 35.06
CA PHE A 540 -4.13 -3.80 35.57
C PHE A 540 -4.39 -5.25 35.15
N GLU A 541 -3.40 -6.16 35.32
CA GLU A 541 -3.53 -7.58 34.96
C GLU A 541 -3.87 -7.75 33.46
N ASP A 542 -3.13 -7.08 32.58
CA ASP A 542 -3.30 -7.08 31.10
C ASP A 542 -4.61 -6.42 30.58
N HIS A 543 -5.32 -5.66 31.42
CA HIS A 543 -6.49 -4.91 30.97
C HIS A 543 -6.13 -3.64 30.15
N LEU A 544 -4.92 -3.11 30.29
CA LEU A 544 -4.42 -2.00 29.52
C LEU A 544 -3.02 -2.29 29.01
N ARG A 545 -2.83 -2.25 27.70
CA ARG A 545 -1.51 -2.32 27.04
C ARG A 545 -1.16 -0.99 26.43
N THR A 546 0.12 -0.63 26.55
CA THR A 546 0.67 0.58 25.94
C THR A 546 1.95 0.28 25.20
N SER A 547 2.17 1.00 24.10
CA SER A 547 3.44 1.06 23.38
C SER A 547 3.79 2.52 23.17
N LEU A 548 4.94 2.95 23.71
CA LEU A 548 5.49 4.30 23.55
C LEU A 548 6.86 4.19 22.90
N GLY A 549 7.07 4.91 21.79
CA GLY A 549 8.34 4.96 21.05
C GLY A 549 8.79 6.37 20.77
N GLY A 550 10.11 6.56 20.68
CA GLY A 550 10.73 7.78 20.18
C GLY A 550 11.80 7.45 19.17
N PHE A 551 11.87 8.18 18.06
CA PHE A 551 12.76 7.90 16.94
C PHE A 551 13.47 9.14 16.40
N TRP A 552 14.64 8.90 15.79
CA TRP A 552 15.45 9.89 15.10
C TRP A 552 16.05 9.27 13.84
N ASN A 553 15.57 9.70 12.68
CA ASN A 553 16.00 9.24 11.36
C ASN A 553 16.86 10.28 10.68
N ASN A 554 18.03 9.86 10.18
CA ASN A 554 18.91 10.66 9.35
C ASN A 554 18.97 10.06 7.95
N TYR A 555 18.46 10.82 6.99
CA TYR A 555 18.51 10.49 5.57
C TYR A 555 19.69 11.16 4.90
N THR A 556 20.33 10.44 3.99
CA THR A 556 21.30 10.96 3.03
C THR A 556 20.86 10.55 1.63
N ASP A 557 21.09 11.44 0.67
CA ASP A 557 20.74 11.22 -0.73
C ASP A 557 19.25 10.92 -0.96
N LEU A 558 18.37 11.63 -0.22
CA LEU A 558 16.92 11.50 -0.33
C LEU A 558 16.48 11.65 -1.78
N GLN A 559 15.74 10.68 -2.30
CA GLN A 559 15.23 10.69 -3.66
C GLN A 559 13.93 11.51 -3.70
N VAL A 560 13.90 12.53 -4.54
CA VAL A 560 12.73 13.40 -4.75
C VAL A 560 12.50 13.62 -6.24
N ASN A 561 11.23 13.84 -6.57
CA ASN A 561 10.84 14.21 -7.92
C ASN A 561 10.93 15.75 -8.07
N ALA A 562 11.76 16.24 -8.99
CA ALA A 562 11.92 17.68 -9.19
C ALA A 562 12.32 18.01 -10.63
N PHE A 563 12.08 19.25 -11.01
CA PHE A 563 12.50 19.75 -12.31
C PHE A 563 14.02 19.92 -12.38
N ILE A 564 14.64 19.34 -13.40
CA ILE A 564 16.08 19.40 -13.68
C ILE A 564 16.31 20.41 -14.83
N PRO A 565 16.84 21.61 -14.52
CA PRO A 565 17.01 22.67 -15.52
C PRO A 565 17.89 22.28 -16.71
N GLU A 566 18.88 21.42 -16.49
CA GLU A 566 19.83 20.98 -17.51
C GLU A 566 19.16 20.15 -18.62
N THR A 567 18.14 19.42 -18.27
CA THR A 567 17.39 18.55 -19.20
C THR A 567 16.04 19.12 -19.59
N GLY A 568 15.50 20.10 -18.84
CA GLY A 568 14.15 20.60 -19.02
C GLY A 568 13.05 19.61 -18.63
N GLN A 569 13.35 18.68 -17.71
CA GLN A 569 12.43 17.60 -17.33
C GLN A 569 12.25 17.48 -15.83
N THR A 570 11.07 17.06 -15.41
CA THR A 570 10.84 16.60 -14.04
C THR A 570 11.25 15.14 -13.93
N SER A 571 12.17 14.86 -13.03
CA SER A 571 12.80 13.54 -12.87
C SER A 571 13.21 13.30 -11.42
N LEU A 572 13.46 12.06 -11.08
CA LEU A 572 14.05 11.72 -9.78
C LEU A 572 15.50 12.17 -9.69
N LEU A 573 15.82 12.84 -8.60
CA LEU A 573 17.18 13.24 -8.27
C LEU A 573 17.45 13.01 -6.77
N ASN A 574 18.71 12.89 -6.40
CA ASN A 574 19.12 12.82 -5.01
C ASN A 574 19.24 14.23 -4.44
N THR A 575 18.49 14.50 -3.38
CA THR A 575 18.66 15.70 -2.57
C THR A 575 19.62 15.41 -1.42
N GLY A 576 20.14 16.43 -0.76
CA GLY A 576 21.10 16.22 0.31
C GLY A 576 20.60 15.36 1.47
N LYS A 577 20.30 16.00 2.61
CA LYS A 577 19.92 15.29 3.85
C LYS A 577 18.50 15.64 4.26
N SER A 578 17.82 14.69 4.91
CA SER A 578 16.60 14.97 5.67
C SER A 578 16.73 14.39 7.07
N THR A 579 16.25 15.13 8.07
CA THR A 579 16.19 14.66 9.46
C THR A 579 14.73 14.57 9.90
N ILE A 580 14.33 13.40 10.38
CA ILE A 580 12.97 13.15 10.87
C ILE A 580 13.05 12.65 12.30
N LYS A 581 12.32 13.27 13.20
CA LYS A 581 12.26 12.87 14.61
C LYS A 581 10.86 12.98 15.14
N GLY A 582 10.55 12.12 16.09
CA GLY A 582 9.20 12.12 16.65
C GLY A 582 8.99 11.12 17.76
N GLY A 583 7.71 10.95 18.10
CA GLY A 583 7.27 9.98 19.09
C GLY A 583 5.89 9.43 18.74
N GLU A 584 5.65 8.20 19.15
CA GLU A 584 4.43 7.45 18.89
C GLU A 584 3.91 6.79 20.15
N LEU A 585 2.60 6.79 20.32
CA LEU A 585 1.90 6.16 21.44
C LEU A 585 0.75 5.31 20.88
N GLU A 586 0.64 4.08 21.35
CA GLU A 586 -0.54 3.23 21.17
C GLU A 586 -1.05 2.71 22.50
N LEU A 587 -2.37 2.65 22.65
CA LEU A 587 -3.09 2.21 23.84
C LEU A 587 -4.20 1.25 23.42
N HIS A 588 -4.32 0.12 24.13
CA HIS A 588 -5.43 -0.82 24.02
C HIS A 588 -5.91 -1.19 25.43
N GLY A 589 -7.19 -1.04 25.70
CA GLY A 589 -7.74 -1.29 27.03
C GLY A 589 -9.08 -2.03 26.97
N ILE A 590 -9.26 -2.99 27.91
CA ILE A 590 -10.52 -3.70 28.14
C ILE A 590 -10.85 -3.63 29.63
N PHE A 591 -11.99 -3.04 29.97
CA PHE A 591 -12.46 -2.89 31.35
C PHE A 591 -13.91 -3.36 31.43
N GLY A 592 -14.10 -4.65 31.68
CA GLY A 592 -15.41 -5.29 31.57
C GLY A 592 -15.96 -5.17 30.14
N GLY A 593 -17.14 -4.57 29.99
CA GLY A 593 -17.72 -4.34 28.64
C GLY A 593 -17.12 -3.17 27.86
N LEU A 594 -16.28 -2.34 28.47
CA LEU A 594 -15.68 -1.16 27.81
C LEU A 594 -14.35 -1.53 27.17
N HIS A 595 -14.26 -1.37 25.82
CA HIS A 595 -13.02 -1.51 25.06
C HIS A 595 -12.62 -0.14 24.53
N LEU A 596 -11.34 0.19 24.68
CA LEU A 596 -10.75 1.46 24.28
C LEU A 596 -9.50 1.18 23.43
N ASP A 597 -9.35 1.91 22.35
CA ASP A 597 -8.11 1.94 21.57
C ASP A 597 -7.77 3.39 21.21
N ALA A 598 -6.49 3.72 21.23
CA ALA A 598 -6.00 5.02 20.81
C ALA A 598 -4.59 4.93 20.25
N GLY A 599 -4.30 5.75 19.26
CA GLY A 599 -2.99 5.95 18.69
C GLY A 599 -2.71 7.41 18.44
N ALA A 600 -1.48 7.84 18.68
CA ALA A 600 -1.03 9.21 18.41
C ALA A 600 0.40 9.19 17.90
N ALA A 601 0.73 10.06 16.93
CA ALA A 601 2.09 10.30 16.51
C ALA A 601 2.37 11.79 16.34
N TYR A 602 3.57 12.16 16.73
CA TYR A 602 4.19 13.44 16.43
C TYR A 602 5.41 13.20 15.52
N VAL A 603 5.42 13.84 14.35
CA VAL A 603 6.50 13.71 13.35
C VAL A 603 6.98 15.11 12.98
N ASN A 604 8.28 15.34 13.08
CA ASN A 604 8.93 16.57 12.64
C ASN A 604 10.03 16.21 11.63
N SER A 605 9.73 16.40 10.35
CA SER A 605 10.66 16.21 9.24
C SER A 605 11.23 17.54 8.78
N LYS A 606 12.51 17.57 8.42
CA LYS A 606 13.19 18.78 7.92
C LYS A 606 14.24 18.41 6.89
N LEU A 607 14.13 19.03 5.72
CA LEU A 607 15.16 18.99 4.70
C LEU A 607 16.42 19.74 5.15
N GLY A 608 17.57 19.24 4.73
CA GLY A 608 18.84 19.96 4.79
C GLY A 608 18.92 21.05 3.72
N ALA A 609 20.12 21.55 3.50
CA ALA A 609 20.35 22.58 2.48
C ALA A 609 20.16 22.01 1.08
N ILE A 610 19.15 22.51 0.39
CA ILE A 610 18.84 22.19 -1.02
C ILE A 610 18.16 23.39 -1.67
N SER A 611 18.43 23.60 -2.98
CA SER A 611 17.75 24.58 -3.81
C SER A 611 17.28 23.91 -5.10
N LEU A 612 16.01 24.08 -5.42
CA LEU A 612 15.36 23.51 -6.61
C LEU A 612 14.61 24.60 -7.37
N VAL A 613 14.41 24.40 -8.66
CA VAL A 613 13.59 25.30 -9.47
C VAL A 613 12.13 25.13 -9.13
N ASN A 614 11.48 26.23 -8.78
CA ASN A 614 10.05 26.32 -8.57
C ASN A 614 9.37 26.54 -9.92
N THR A 615 8.77 25.48 -10.48
CA THR A 615 8.12 25.53 -11.77
C THR A 615 6.85 26.37 -11.78
N GLU A 616 6.17 26.51 -10.64
CA GLU A 616 4.98 27.34 -10.46
C GLU A 616 5.29 28.85 -10.50
N ALA A 617 6.56 29.21 -10.22
CA ALA A 617 6.99 30.60 -10.28
C ALA A 617 7.41 31.06 -11.68
N LEU A 618 7.39 30.17 -12.67
CA LEU A 618 7.79 30.50 -14.05
C LEU A 618 6.81 31.50 -14.70
N PRO A 619 7.28 32.36 -15.60
CA PRO A 619 6.42 33.30 -16.31
C PRO A 619 5.35 32.56 -17.16
N PRO A 620 4.16 33.15 -17.34
CA PRO A 620 3.15 32.61 -18.23
C PRO A 620 3.68 32.29 -19.63
N GLY A 621 3.42 31.10 -20.15
CA GLY A 621 3.88 30.60 -21.45
C GLY A 621 5.29 30.04 -21.48
N VAL A 622 5.96 29.95 -20.33
CA VAL A 622 7.17 29.14 -20.14
C VAL A 622 6.77 27.86 -19.45
N THR A 623 6.69 26.78 -20.22
CA THR A 623 6.51 25.45 -19.64
C THR A 623 7.89 24.89 -19.26
N ALA A 624 7.98 24.28 -18.08
CA ALA A 624 9.22 23.69 -17.58
C ALA A 624 9.77 22.56 -18.47
N GLN A 625 9.02 22.13 -19.47
CA GLN A 625 9.37 20.98 -20.33
C GLN A 625 10.03 21.37 -21.68
N ASP A 626 10.17 22.66 -21.99
CA ASP A 626 10.47 23.04 -23.37
C ASP A 626 11.89 23.52 -23.60
N LEU A 627 12.58 24.04 -22.59
CA LEU A 627 13.88 24.69 -22.79
C LEU A 627 14.90 24.28 -21.72
N PRO A 628 16.12 23.89 -22.09
CA PRO A 628 17.19 23.66 -21.15
C PRO A 628 17.68 24.97 -20.53
N GLN A 629 18.39 24.87 -19.37
CA GLN A 629 19.06 26.01 -18.75
C GLN A 629 20.02 26.69 -19.74
N CYS A 630 19.97 28.02 -19.83
CA CYS A 630 20.91 28.77 -20.62
C CYS A 630 22.34 28.62 -20.10
N ALA A 631 23.27 28.27 -20.96
CA ALA A 631 24.70 28.36 -20.64
C ALA A 631 25.07 29.81 -20.33
N PRO A 632 26.12 30.05 -19.50
CA PRO A 632 26.58 31.41 -19.19
C PRO A 632 26.85 32.24 -20.46
N GLY A 633 26.11 33.35 -20.62
CA GLY A 633 26.17 34.23 -21.78
C GLY A 633 25.30 33.84 -22.98
N ALA A 634 24.56 32.72 -22.94
CA ALA A 634 23.56 32.40 -23.93
C ALA A 634 22.29 33.21 -23.69
N VAL A 635 21.54 33.50 -24.75
CA VAL A 635 20.28 34.27 -24.70
C VAL A 635 19.14 33.47 -25.39
N PRO A 636 17.90 33.55 -24.89
CA PRO A 636 16.73 32.96 -25.56
C PRO A 636 16.68 33.33 -27.06
N PRO A 637 16.07 32.49 -27.99
CA PRO A 637 14.98 31.57 -27.68
C PRO A 637 15.33 30.08 -27.47
N GLY A 638 16.55 29.65 -27.53
CA GLY A 638 16.89 28.22 -27.47
C GLY A 638 17.16 27.67 -26.05
N CYS A 639 17.02 28.46 -25.01
CA CYS A 639 17.21 28.10 -23.60
C CYS A 639 16.47 29.08 -22.70
N PHE A 640 16.30 28.73 -21.42
CA PHE A 640 15.69 29.61 -20.41
C PHE A 640 16.60 29.72 -19.18
N ASN A 641 16.64 30.91 -18.56
CA ASN A 641 17.39 31.09 -17.32
C ASN A 641 16.50 30.82 -16.11
N TYR A 642 16.62 29.64 -15.52
CA TYR A 642 15.85 29.21 -14.34
C TYR A 642 16.41 29.75 -13.02
N THR A 643 17.62 30.32 -12.98
CA THR A 643 18.27 30.78 -11.75
C THR A 643 17.40 31.71 -10.90
N PRO A 644 16.65 32.69 -11.45
CA PRO A 644 15.78 33.54 -10.65
C PRO A 644 14.58 32.85 -10.00
N TYR A 645 14.26 31.64 -10.45
CA TYR A 645 13.12 30.85 -10.01
C TYR A 645 13.52 29.66 -9.14
N THR A 646 14.73 29.70 -8.57
CA THR A 646 15.26 28.67 -7.70
C THR A 646 15.03 29.05 -6.25
N ASP A 647 14.25 28.23 -5.53
CA ASP A 647 13.93 28.39 -4.11
C ASP A 647 14.88 27.59 -3.22
N ASN A 648 15.25 28.17 -2.09
CA ASN A 648 15.98 27.47 -1.04
C ASN A 648 14.97 26.74 -0.12
N LEU A 649 14.95 25.41 -0.19
CA LEU A 649 14.00 24.54 0.52
C LEU A 649 14.57 24.01 1.84
N SER A 650 15.64 24.61 2.36
CA SER A 650 16.22 24.21 3.65
C SER A 650 15.24 24.42 4.80
N GLY A 651 14.89 23.34 5.47
CA GLY A 651 13.92 23.33 6.60
C GLY A 651 12.49 23.01 6.22
N SER A 652 12.17 22.88 4.91
CA SER A 652 10.86 22.39 4.45
C SER A 652 10.59 20.97 4.96
N GLN A 653 9.31 20.62 5.08
CA GLN A 653 8.87 19.29 5.46
C GLN A 653 9.07 18.29 4.29
N ASN A 654 9.25 17.01 4.63
CA ASN A 654 9.10 15.97 3.63
C ASN A 654 7.64 15.91 3.15
N PRO A 655 7.36 15.60 1.88
CA PRO A 655 6.00 15.40 1.38
C PRO A 655 5.24 14.35 2.19
N TYR A 656 3.95 14.53 2.33
CA TYR A 656 3.05 13.61 3.04
C TYR A 656 3.49 13.27 4.47
N SER A 657 4.04 14.27 5.20
CA SER A 657 4.58 14.15 6.56
C SER A 657 3.77 15.01 7.55
N PRO A 658 2.52 14.62 7.88
CA PRO A 658 1.71 15.40 8.82
C PRO A 658 2.37 15.43 10.19
N THR A 659 2.45 16.62 10.80
CA THR A 659 3.10 16.80 12.13
C THR A 659 2.37 16.02 13.23
N TRP A 660 1.05 15.93 13.16
CA TRP A 660 0.23 15.22 14.13
C TRP A 660 -0.75 14.28 13.44
N THR A 661 -0.79 13.05 13.89
CA THR A 661 -1.86 12.10 13.58
C THR A 661 -2.34 11.46 14.85
N PHE A 662 -3.66 11.21 14.96
CA PHE A 662 -4.22 10.42 16.05
C PHE A 662 -5.50 9.72 15.65
N ASN A 663 -5.76 8.61 16.29
CA ASN A 663 -7.00 7.86 16.19
C ASN A 663 -7.45 7.43 17.59
N ALA A 664 -8.75 7.28 17.78
CA ALA A 664 -9.32 6.79 19.02
C ALA A 664 -10.62 6.05 18.74
N GLY A 665 -10.82 4.94 19.43
CA GLY A 665 -12.03 4.14 19.37
C GLY A 665 -12.52 3.79 20.76
N ALA A 666 -13.84 3.76 20.93
CA ALA A 666 -14.49 3.30 22.14
C ALA A 666 -15.71 2.46 21.79
N GLU A 667 -15.82 1.29 22.39
CA GLU A 667 -17.00 0.43 22.30
C GLU A 667 -17.44 -0.05 23.67
N TYR A 668 -18.71 -0.34 23.81
CA TYR A 668 -19.27 -0.89 25.04
C TYR A 668 -20.15 -2.10 24.78
N ALA A 669 -19.70 -3.25 25.19
CA ALA A 669 -20.37 -4.52 25.03
C ALA A 669 -21.41 -4.75 26.15
N MET A 670 -22.70 -4.64 25.81
CA MET A 670 -23.82 -4.78 26.74
C MET A 670 -24.49 -6.15 26.56
N SER A 671 -24.50 -6.97 27.60
CA SER A 671 -25.32 -8.18 27.61
C SER A 671 -26.80 -7.79 27.82
N ILE A 672 -27.69 -8.27 26.94
CA ILE A 672 -29.14 -8.12 27.05
C ILE A 672 -29.82 -9.43 27.46
N GLY A 673 -29.12 -10.21 28.29
CA GLY A 673 -29.56 -11.48 28.80
C GLY A 673 -29.69 -12.55 27.70
N ALA A 674 -30.75 -13.33 27.72
CA ALA A 674 -30.99 -14.37 26.71
C ALA A 674 -31.23 -13.80 25.29
N ALA A 675 -31.43 -12.50 25.14
CA ALA A 675 -31.61 -11.85 23.84
C ALA A 675 -30.28 -11.57 23.13
N GLY A 676 -29.09 -11.80 23.76
CA GLY A 676 -27.80 -11.65 23.12
C GLY A 676 -26.97 -10.49 23.66
N LYS A 677 -26.15 -9.88 22.80
CA LYS A 677 -25.22 -8.81 23.12
C LYS A 677 -25.40 -7.63 22.16
N LEU A 678 -25.37 -6.41 22.67
CA LEU A 678 -25.37 -5.17 21.88
C LEU A 678 -24.09 -4.41 22.12
N THR A 679 -23.41 -4.01 21.05
CA THR A 679 -22.12 -3.34 21.12
C THR A 679 -22.13 -2.08 20.24
N PRO A 680 -22.44 -0.89 20.77
CA PRO A 680 -22.19 0.37 20.10
C PRO A 680 -20.69 0.69 20.13
N ARG A 681 -20.18 1.27 19.02
CA ARG A 681 -18.81 1.75 18.84
C ARG A 681 -18.78 3.11 18.16
N ILE A 682 -17.85 3.95 18.57
CA ILE A 682 -17.52 5.23 17.93
C ILE A 682 -16.03 5.29 17.71
N ASN A 683 -15.62 5.78 16.53
CA ASN A 683 -14.21 6.02 16.19
C ASN A 683 -14.03 7.48 15.73
N TYR A 684 -12.86 8.02 16.01
CA TYR A 684 -12.39 9.28 15.48
C TYR A 684 -10.97 9.13 14.95
N SER A 685 -10.69 9.64 13.75
CA SER A 685 -9.34 9.74 13.20
C SER A 685 -9.04 11.18 12.81
N TYR A 686 -7.79 11.58 13.01
CA TYR A 686 -7.27 12.90 12.64
C TYR A 686 -5.92 12.76 11.95
N ILE A 687 -5.80 13.38 10.78
CA ILE A 687 -4.54 13.58 10.07
C ILE A 687 -4.34 15.09 9.98
N GLY A 688 -3.23 15.59 10.49
CA GLY A 688 -2.87 17.01 10.46
C GLY A 688 -2.64 17.49 9.02
N PRO A 689 -2.51 18.82 8.83
CA PRO A 689 -2.18 19.37 7.53
C PRO A 689 -0.80 18.89 7.09
N GLN A 690 -0.62 18.76 5.78
CA GLN A 690 0.61 18.29 5.17
C GLN A 690 0.81 18.92 3.80
N TRP A 691 2.04 18.80 3.28
CA TRP A 691 2.42 19.28 1.96
C TRP A 691 2.60 18.11 1.00
N THR A 692 2.27 18.30 -0.27
CA THR A 692 2.44 17.28 -1.31
C THR A 692 3.78 17.39 -2.02
N THR A 693 4.41 18.57 -1.99
CA THR A 693 5.75 18.80 -2.53
C THR A 693 6.66 19.48 -1.50
N LEU A 694 7.92 19.60 -1.86
CA LEU A 694 8.96 20.27 -1.06
C LEU A 694 8.84 21.81 -1.05
N PHE A 695 8.09 22.38 -2.01
CA PHE A 695 7.98 23.84 -2.18
C PHE A 695 6.99 24.47 -1.19
N GLU A 696 6.10 23.66 -0.61
CA GLU A 696 5.13 24.10 0.38
C GLU A 696 4.26 25.28 -0.12
N LEU A 697 3.82 25.21 -1.37
CA LEU A 697 2.98 26.25 -1.99
C LEU A 697 1.55 26.16 -1.43
N PRO A 698 1.00 27.26 -0.84
CA PRO A 698 -0.31 27.18 -0.17
C PRO A 698 -1.49 26.88 -1.10
N THR A 699 -1.37 27.15 -2.39
CA THR A 699 -2.45 26.95 -3.37
C THR A 699 -2.44 25.53 -3.92
N THR A 700 -1.27 25.01 -4.31
CA THR A 700 -1.13 23.77 -5.08
C THR A 700 -0.70 22.59 -4.23
N ASP A 701 0.06 22.83 -3.12
CA ASP A 701 0.71 21.75 -2.38
C ASP A 701 0.08 21.45 -1.03
N TYR A 702 -0.88 22.26 -0.58
CA TYR A 702 -1.43 22.17 0.77
C TYR A 702 -2.60 21.21 0.86
N LEU A 703 -2.44 20.13 1.62
CA LEU A 703 -3.53 19.25 2.03
C LEU A 703 -4.05 19.66 3.42
N PRO A 704 -5.31 20.11 3.53
CA PRO A 704 -5.90 20.48 4.80
C PRO A 704 -6.05 19.29 5.75
N SER A 705 -6.11 19.56 7.05
CA SER A 705 -6.34 18.52 8.04
C SER A 705 -7.67 17.79 7.84
N GLN A 706 -7.64 16.49 8.08
CA GLN A 706 -8.80 15.61 8.03
C GLN A 706 -9.17 15.17 9.45
N GLY A 707 -10.43 15.30 9.82
CA GLY A 707 -10.97 14.74 11.07
C GLY A 707 -12.27 14.03 10.73
N LEU A 708 -12.28 12.70 10.88
CA LEU A 708 -13.38 11.84 10.45
C LEU A 708 -13.97 11.06 11.64
N TRP A 709 -15.29 11.03 11.71
CA TRP A 709 -16.04 10.22 12.65
C TRP A 709 -16.63 9.01 11.93
N SER A 710 -16.48 7.85 12.52
CA SER A 710 -17.20 6.64 12.10
C SER A 710 -17.79 5.93 13.32
N GLY A 711 -18.75 5.04 13.12
CA GLY A 711 -19.32 4.29 14.22
C GLY A 711 -20.22 3.18 13.76
N SER A 712 -20.52 2.28 14.68
CA SER A 712 -21.39 1.14 14.43
C SER A 712 -22.20 0.74 15.66
N VAL A 713 -23.26 -0.02 15.43
CA VAL A 713 -23.98 -0.74 16.47
C VAL A 713 -24.11 -2.19 16.03
N THR A 714 -23.50 -3.08 16.79
CA THR A 714 -23.46 -4.51 16.50
C THR A 714 -24.35 -5.26 17.46
N TYR A 715 -25.27 -6.07 16.93
CA TYR A 715 -26.09 -7.01 17.68
C TYR A 715 -25.63 -8.44 17.41
N GLU A 716 -25.33 -9.18 18.46
CA GLU A 716 -24.88 -10.58 18.41
C GLU A 716 -25.84 -11.50 19.15
N HIS A 717 -26.29 -12.54 18.46
CA HIS A 717 -27.11 -13.59 19.04
C HIS A 717 -26.82 -14.96 18.41
N GLN A 718 -26.35 -15.91 19.22
CA GLN A 718 -25.89 -17.21 18.75
C GLN A 718 -24.79 -17.03 17.67
N ASN A 719 -24.97 -17.58 16.47
CA ASN A 719 -24.03 -17.53 15.35
C ASN A 719 -24.30 -16.34 14.40
N TRP A 720 -25.21 -15.42 14.76
CA TRP A 720 -25.54 -14.26 13.97
C TRP A 720 -24.98 -12.99 14.57
N ARG A 721 -24.44 -12.15 13.71
CA ARG A 721 -24.01 -10.79 14.05
C ARG A 721 -24.63 -9.84 13.01
N ILE A 722 -25.37 -8.85 13.46
CA ILE A 722 -25.97 -7.81 12.62
C ILE A 722 -25.35 -6.49 13.04
N GLN A 723 -24.77 -5.77 12.09
CA GLN A 723 -24.11 -4.50 12.33
C GLN A 723 -24.72 -3.40 11.45
N ALA A 724 -25.21 -2.33 12.06
CA ALA A 724 -25.46 -1.07 11.38
C ALA A 724 -24.20 -0.21 11.53
N TYR A 725 -23.70 0.37 10.44
CA TYR A 725 -22.47 1.17 10.44
C TYR A 725 -22.64 2.50 9.71
N GLY A 726 -21.76 3.43 10.00
CA GLY A 726 -21.63 4.68 9.27
C GLY A 726 -20.18 5.18 9.26
N LEU A 727 -19.71 5.61 8.10
CA LEU A 727 -18.40 6.20 7.85
C LEU A 727 -18.59 7.67 7.48
N ASN A 728 -17.61 8.52 7.82
CA ASN A 728 -17.69 9.97 7.63
C ASN A 728 -19.05 10.53 8.10
N LEU A 729 -19.43 10.25 9.35
CA LEU A 729 -20.75 10.58 9.92
C LEU A 729 -21.10 12.05 9.79
N ALA A 730 -20.08 12.93 9.87
CA ALA A 730 -20.27 14.38 9.72
C ALA A 730 -20.47 14.82 8.25
N ASN A 731 -20.37 13.91 7.28
CA ASN A 731 -20.40 14.18 5.85
C ASN A 731 -19.43 15.29 5.44
N LYS A 732 -18.20 15.24 6.00
CA LYS A 732 -17.15 16.22 5.69
C LYS A 732 -16.65 15.99 4.27
N VAL A 733 -16.52 17.05 3.48
CA VAL A 733 -15.76 17.06 2.24
C VAL A 733 -14.30 17.28 2.59
N TYR A 734 -13.40 16.42 2.12
CA TYR A 734 -11.98 16.49 2.41
C TYR A 734 -11.15 15.99 1.24
N VAL A 735 -9.94 16.50 1.12
CA VAL A 735 -8.97 16.13 0.07
C VAL A 735 -8.09 15.01 0.61
N THR A 736 -7.96 13.92 -0.14
CA THR A 736 -7.12 12.77 0.24
C THR A 736 -5.74 12.81 -0.37
N GLY A 737 -5.57 13.49 -1.51
CA GLY A 737 -4.30 13.59 -2.21
C GLY A 737 -4.39 14.57 -3.37
N GLN A 738 -3.26 14.80 -4.00
CA GLN A 738 -3.14 15.58 -5.23
C GLN A 738 -2.37 14.77 -6.27
N ALA A 739 -2.73 14.95 -7.53
CA ALA A 739 -2.02 14.39 -8.67
C ALA A 739 -1.35 15.53 -9.42
N SER A 740 -0.13 15.24 -9.91
CA SER A 740 0.66 16.19 -10.70
C SER A 740 0.91 17.55 -10.03
N PRO A 741 1.21 17.60 -8.70
CA PRO A 741 1.48 18.86 -8.04
C PRO A 741 2.70 19.53 -8.68
N GLY A 742 2.59 20.84 -8.94
CA GLY A 742 3.64 21.60 -9.62
C GLY A 742 3.71 21.38 -11.13
N THR A 743 2.74 20.71 -11.72
CA THR A 743 2.54 20.59 -13.16
C THR A 743 1.12 21.06 -13.54
N ASN A 744 0.92 21.46 -14.76
CA ASN A 744 -0.40 21.87 -15.22
C ASN A 744 -1.04 20.73 -16.05
N PRO A 745 -2.24 20.19 -15.70
CA PRO A 745 -3.14 20.62 -14.62
C PRO A 745 -2.80 20.02 -13.24
N ASP A 746 -3.00 20.81 -12.19
CA ASP A 746 -2.98 20.33 -10.80
C ASP A 746 -4.37 19.81 -10.41
N ASN A 747 -4.44 18.57 -9.98
CA ASN A 747 -5.68 17.91 -9.62
C ASN A 747 -5.68 17.40 -8.16
N GLU A 748 -6.85 17.41 -7.54
CA GLU A 748 -7.07 16.87 -6.20
C GLU A 748 -8.03 15.68 -6.22
N PHE A 749 -7.80 14.74 -5.30
CA PHE A 749 -8.72 13.63 -5.01
C PHE A 749 -9.55 13.96 -3.78
N LEU A 750 -10.86 13.79 -3.89
CA LEU A 750 -11.74 13.92 -2.73
C LEU A 750 -11.89 12.57 -2.02
N GLY A 751 -12.00 12.64 -0.70
CA GLY A 751 -12.36 11.50 0.10
C GLY A 751 -13.84 11.16 0.00
N ASN A 752 -14.18 9.94 0.39
CA ASN A 752 -15.53 9.42 0.30
C ASN A 752 -16.52 10.25 1.12
N PRO A 753 -17.71 10.57 0.60
CA PRO A 753 -18.78 11.19 1.36
C PRO A 753 -19.29 10.23 2.44
N ARG A 754 -20.29 10.64 3.21
CA ARG A 754 -20.89 9.77 4.23
C ARG A 754 -21.46 8.49 3.61
N GLN A 755 -20.97 7.35 4.12
CA GLN A 755 -21.48 6.03 3.81
C GLN A 755 -22.17 5.43 5.04
N TYR A 756 -23.21 4.67 4.84
CA TYR A 756 -23.89 3.92 5.90
C TYR A 756 -24.56 2.68 5.31
N GLY A 757 -24.66 1.65 6.13
CA GLY A 757 -25.24 0.38 5.70
C GLY A 757 -25.49 -0.57 6.85
N ILE A 758 -25.88 -1.78 6.45
CA ILE A 758 -26.10 -2.90 7.35
C ILE A 758 -25.29 -4.08 6.84
N ARG A 759 -24.61 -4.77 7.75
CA ARG A 759 -23.90 -6.03 7.53
C ARG A 759 -24.56 -7.13 8.35
N VAL A 760 -24.72 -8.27 7.75
CA VAL A 760 -25.21 -9.48 8.42
C VAL A 760 -24.16 -10.57 8.28
N TYR A 761 -23.70 -11.08 9.40
CA TYR A 761 -22.70 -12.15 9.47
C TYR A 761 -23.32 -13.43 10.02
N ARG A 762 -22.86 -14.55 9.51
CA ARG A 762 -23.17 -15.86 10.04
C ARG A 762 -21.94 -16.73 10.13
N ASN A 763 -21.64 -17.22 11.32
CA ASN A 763 -20.61 -18.24 11.53
C ASN A 763 -21.26 -19.64 11.60
N PHE A 764 -20.60 -20.67 11.09
CA PHE A 764 -21.09 -22.05 11.11
C PHE A 764 -19.98 -23.08 11.27
#